data_5d821b5413dd13a96ca1bd13e179f409
#
_entry.id   5d821b5413dd13a96ca1bd13e179f409
#
_cell.length_a   1.000
_cell.length_b   1.000
_cell.length_c   1.000
_cell.angle_alpha   90.00
_cell.angle_beta   90.00
_cell.angle_gamma   90.00
#
_symmetry.space_group_name_H-M   'P 1'
#
loop_
_entity.id
_entity.type
_entity.pdbx_description
1 polymer ?
#
loop_
_entity_poly.entity_id
_entity_poly.type
_entity_poly.pdbx_seq_one_letter_code
_entity_poly.pdbx_strand_id
1 'polypeptide(L)'
;FMEGRTARIDVLINPLLFALTLAAPEYKTLLPRLDVPCIQAMVSLNPYAQWKESLQGMHAMDVSFSAAQPEFDGALITVPVATREQETVDPLTGALLAKYHPIEERVDKMVRLSLNWGKLKRKANAHRRVAVIFHHYPPRNDRIGCAAGLDSFASVKLLLDGMQAAGYHIEKTYGDGDELAHDLLSRMTADQRWLPPDQLAAKAEAHADESLFTPWHAELPDTIREKMTEDWGDIPGDLFVHEAQMHFAGMCNGNVFITIQPPRGYLENIDKIYHDIYLSPPHHYLAQYRWIRDVFKADVVMHVGKHGSLEWLPGKALGLSDTCYPDLAIMELPNVYPYIINDPSEGTQAKRRSYACIIDHLTPAFTNADLYDDLGKVQGLVNDYTVAVAEDPGKIEILRPMIWEAVAQADLDKDLEITREQAFEGFDRFLERLHAYIEELADTMINDGLHVMGTPPQDRRLEEFAVQLTRLANGDTPSLREAVVRAMGFDYDDVLDNRGKRLRRFNGFSGADIIRRAHEKALDLVHGLAATGYRPDRVDAVTKDLLERPSADIDAVLTYIADTLVPNIRRCTEEIDFSFHGFAGGFVPPGPSGAPSRGQADILPTGRNFYSVDPNKIPSPAAWQVGVRLGDALIERYLEASGKYPDSIGILVYGSTTMRTRGDDIAEIYYLMGLKPVWAKGSGNVTGLQVIPLSELKRPRLDVVPRISGFFRDAFPNLVARIDEAVRMVAAFKEPPESNFLRRNVYKDLEELRRTGMDEEEAFREATFRVFGCPPGTYGAGVAELVESKNWETQQDLGDNYIRYSSHAYGRGSYGNQKPDAYRRQLARMDVTVKNEDSREYDMMSCTDYYNYYGGMIVAVKSVRGRLPFAMMGDSADPKRVKMRTTFEEAKHVLRSRLVNPKWLAGMKRHGYKGAGDISHMMDVILGWDATAEVVEEWMYEKIAQAYALDPEMQEWMKQVNPFALQNILDKLLEAISRGMWDADDAMEEQLREAYLEMEGEIEEWTEL
;
A
#
# COMPACT_ATOMS: atom_id res chain seq x y z
N PHE A 1 -7.77 29.31 -27.47
CA PHE A 1 -7.80 29.26 -26.00
C PHE A 1 -6.84 30.26 -25.33
N MET A 2 -5.85 30.76 -26.04
CA MET A 2 -4.82 31.68 -25.54
C MET A 2 -4.90 33.04 -26.23
N GLU A 3 -4.69 34.11 -25.48
CA GLU A 3 -4.38 35.44 -26.04
C GLU A 3 -3.01 35.87 -25.48
N GLY A 4 -2.01 35.84 -26.35
CA GLY A 4 -0.62 36.00 -25.96
C GLY A 4 -0.19 34.88 -25.02
N ARG A 5 0.10 35.20 -23.72
CA ARG A 5 0.46 34.24 -22.67
C ARG A 5 -0.71 33.94 -21.70
N THR A 6 -1.89 34.56 -21.90
CA THR A 6 -3.03 34.45 -20.98
C THR A 6 -4.04 33.47 -21.54
N ALA A 7 -4.49 32.49 -20.74
CA ALA A 7 -5.60 31.63 -21.08
C ALA A 7 -6.92 32.43 -21.07
N ARG A 8 -7.77 32.16 -22.05
CA ARG A 8 -9.11 32.73 -22.17
C ARG A 8 -10.21 31.78 -21.69
N ILE A 9 -9.82 30.68 -21.09
CA ILE A 9 -10.70 29.68 -20.51
C ILE A 9 -10.31 29.47 -19.05
N ASP A 10 -11.24 29.01 -18.22
CA ASP A 10 -11.01 28.67 -16.81
C ASP A 10 -10.94 27.17 -16.58
N VAL A 11 -11.43 26.36 -17.52
CA VAL A 11 -11.41 24.89 -17.49
C VAL A 11 -11.42 24.35 -18.92
N LEU A 12 -10.79 23.20 -19.11
CA LEU A 12 -10.80 22.46 -20.38
C LEU A 12 -11.54 21.14 -20.18
N ILE A 13 -12.60 20.90 -20.98
CA ILE A 13 -13.25 19.58 -21.06
C ILE A 13 -12.64 18.82 -22.23
N ASN A 14 -12.07 17.67 -21.95
CA ASN A 14 -11.33 16.84 -22.91
C ASN A 14 -12.12 15.55 -23.25
N PRO A 15 -12.60 15.38 -24.50
CA PRO A 15 -13.26 14.15 -24.92
C PRO A 15 -12.32 13.13 -25.59
N LEU A 16 -11.01 13.39 -25.64
CA LEU A 16 -10.05 12.51 -26.32
C LEU A 16 -9.83 11.21 -25.53
N LEU A 17 -9.76 10.12 -26.26
CA LEU A 17 -9.57 8.75 -25.71
C LEU A 17 -8.10 8.29 -25.81
N PHE A 18 -7.17 9.20 -25.93
CA PHE A 18 -5.73 8.91 -25.98
C PHE A 18 -4.92 10.05 -25.39
N ALA A 19 -3.71 9.75 -24.95
CA ALA A 19 -2.79 10.74 -24.41
C ALA A 19 -2.09 11.51 -25.56
N LEU A 20 -2.25 12.83 -25.56
CA LEU A 20 -1.57 13.72 -26.51
C LEU A 20 -0.05 13.65 -26.33
N THR A 21 0.43 13.61 -25.09
CA THR A 21 1.85 13.58 -24.73
C THR A 21 2.56 12.29 -25.13
N LEU A 22 1.82 11.17 -25.23
CA LEU A 22 2.36 9.90 -25.74
C LEU A 22 2.40 9.90 -27.28
N ALA A 23 1.44 10.57 -27.93
CA ALA A 23 1.38 10.65 -29.38
C ALA A 23 2.46 11.58 -29.95
N ALA A 24 2.71 12.71 -29.28
CA ALA A 24 3.69 13.71 -29.72
C ALA A 24 4.28 14.44 -28.48
N PRO A 25 5.56 14.21 -28.15
CA PRO A 25 6.21 14.79 -26.98
C PRO A 25 6.18 16.33 -26.92
N GLU A 26 6.07 17.01 -28.07
CA GLU A 26 5.93 18.47 -28.13
C GLU A 26 4.67 19.00 -27.42
N TYR A 27 3.64 18.17 -27.25
CA TYR A 27 2.41 18.55 -26.53
C TYR A 27 2.58 18.57 -25.00
N LYS A 28 3.69 18.10 -24.44
CA LYS A 28 3.97 18.13 -22.99
C LYS A 28 3.86 19.54 -22.38
N THR A 29 4.06 20.58 -23.17
CA THR A 29 3.99 21.98 -22.71
C THR A 29 2.63 22.63 -22.95
N LEU A 30 1.69 21.98 -23.63
CA LEU A 30 0.41 22.58 -24.01
C LEU A 30 -0.48 22.86 -22.82
N LEU A 31 -0.80 21.84 -22.00
CA LEU A 31 -1.66 21.96 -20.83
C LEU A 31 -1.03 22.82 -19.72
N PRO A 32 0.26 22.68 -19.37
CA PRO A 32 0.93 23.60 -18.45
C PRO A 32 0.89 25.07 -18.90
N ARG A 33 0.91 25.35 -20.20
CA ARG A 33 0.78 26.72 -20.72
C ARG A 33 -0.63 27.28 -20.62
N LEU A 34 -1.66 26.41 -20.72
CA LEU A 34 -3.05 26.81 -20.49
C LEU A 34 -3.28 27.05 -19.00
N ASP A 35 -2.67 26.28 -18.15
CA ASP A 35 -2.76 26.38 -16.71
C ASP A 35 -4.22 26.44 -16.20
N VAL A 36 -5.02 25.45 -16.64
CA VAL A 36 -6.41 25.26 -16.23
C VAL A 36 -6.70 23.78 -16.00
N PRO A 37 -7.61 23.39 -15.10
CA PRO A 37 -8.01 22.01 -14.92
C PRO A 37 -8.45 21.40 -16.24
N CYS A 38 -7.98 20.19 -16.52
CA CYS A 38 -8.38 19.38 -17.68
C CYS A 38 -9.32 18.27 -17.22
N ILE A 39 -10.60 18.36 -17.53
CA ILE A 39 -11.64 17.41 -17.11
C ILE A 39 -11.89 16.41 -18.23
N GLN A 40 -11.76 15.13 -17.94
CA GLN A 40 -12.01 14.06 -18.89
C GLN A 40 -13.51 13.81 -19.05
N ALA A 41 -14.05 14.02 -20.24
CA ALA A 41 -15.39 13.63 -20.63
C ALA A 41 -15.36 12.19 -21.17
N MET A 42 -15.73 11.21 -20.33
CA MET A 42 -15.70 9.81 -20.72
C MET A 42 -16.92 9.42 -21.56
N VAL A 43 -16.70 8.48 -22.49
CA VAL A 43 -17.77 7.82 -23.26
C VAL A 43 -17.64 6.33 -23.05
N SER A 44 -18.71 5.69 -22.57
CA SER A 44 -18.72 4.25 -22.36
C SER A 44 -18.94 3.48 -23.66
N LEU A 45 -18.13 2.42 -23.88
CA LEU A 45 -18.37 1.45 -24.94
C LEU A 45 -19.52 0.49 -24.60
N ASN A 46 -19.90 0.38 -23.31
CA ASN A 46 -21.10 -0.35 -22.92
C ASN A 46 -22.37 0.45 -23.29
N PRO A 47 -23.45 -0.23 -23.75
CA PRO A 47 -24.77 0.38 -23.85
C PRO A 47 -25.27 0.88 -22.51
N TYR A 48 -26.20 1.86 -22.53
CA TYR A 48 -26.73 2.52 -21.32
C TYR A 48 -27.24 1.52 -20.27
N ALA A 49 -28.04 0.55 -20.70
CA ALA A 49 -28.59 -0.47 -19.78
C ALA A 49 -27.47 -1.26 -19.08
N GLN A 50 -26.46 -1.70 -19.82
CA GLN A 50 -25.33 -2.42 -19.26
C GLN A 50 -24.48 -1.54 -18.32
N TRP A 51 -24.20 -0.28 -18.70
CA TRP A 51 -23.52 0.66 -17.83
C TRP A 51 -24.30 0.92 -16.54
N LYS A 52 -25.63 1.11 -16.65
CA LYS A 52 -26.49 1.43 -15.50
C LYS A 52 -26.52 0.29 -14.48
N GLU A 53 -26.57 -0.96 -14.92
CA GLU A 53 -26.69 -2.14 -14.07
C GLU A 53 -25.34 -2.67 -13.57
N SER A 54 -24.28 -2.57 -14.38
CA SER A 54 -23.00 -3.18 -14.08
C SER A 54 -22.23 -2.44 -12.99
N LEU A 55 -21.75 -3.15 -11.96
CA LEU A 55 -20.83 -2.61 -10.96
C LEU A 55 -19.38 -2.44 -11.51
N GLN A 56 -19.03 -3.02 -12.65
CA GLN A 56 -17.85 -2.64 -13.38
C GLN A 56 -17.97 -1.22 -13.96
N GLY A 57 -19.21 -0.83 -14.32
CA GLY A 57 -19.53 0.45 -14.95
C GLY A 57 -19.10 0.46 -16.41
N MET A 58 -17.93 0.96 -16.72
CA MET A 58 -17.42 1.08 -18.07
C MET A 58 -16.81 -0.24 -18.60
N HIS A 59 -16.69 -0.35 -19.92
CA HIS A 59 -16.10 -1.51 -20.56
C HIS A 59 -14.60 -1.64 -20.23
N ALA A 60 -14.04 -2.86 -20.23
CA ALA A 60 -12.65 -3.11 -19.92
C ALA A 60 -11.66 -2.29 -20.81
N MET A 61 -12.00 -2.02 -22.05
CA MET A 61 -11.20 -1.15 -22.94
C MET A 61 -11.24 0.32 -22.49
N ASP A 62 -12.34 0.78 -21.91
CA ASP A 62 -12.46 2.16 -21.44
C ASP A 62 -11.52 2.45 -20.27
N VAL A 63 -11.14 1.43 -19.46
CA VAL A 63 -10.13 1.59 -18.41
C VAL A 63 -8.82 2.07 -18.99
N SER A 64 -8.41 1.58 -20.16
CA SER A 64 -7.22 2.04 -20.86
C SER A 64 -7.45 3.38 -21.57
N PHE A 65 -8.47 3.46 -22.40
CA PHE A 65 -8.64 4.60 -23.33
C PHE A 65 -9.32 5.81 -22.69
N SER A 66 -10.35 5.58 -21.85
CA SER A 66 -11.12 6.69 -21.26
C SER A 66 -10.59 7.16 -19.92
N ALA A 67 -9.69 6.38 -19.26
CA ALA A 67 -9.11 6.75 -17.98
C ALA A 67 -7.58 6.75 -17.99
N ALA A 68 -6.91 5.59 -18.13
CA ALA A 68 -5.45 5.51 -17.95
C ALA A 68 -4.66 6.39 -18.93
N GLN A 69 -5.04 6.45 -20.21
CA GLN A 69 -4.35 7.32 -21.19
C GLN A 69 -4.56 8.82 -20.92
N PRO A 70 -5.76 9.33 -20.66
CA PRO A 70 -5.95 10.73 -20.27
C PRO A 70 -5.20 11.12 -18.98
N GLU A 71 -5.01 10.20 -18.04
CA GLU A 71 -4.20 10.44 -16.84
C GLU A 71 -2.75 10.83 -17.18
N PHE A 72 -2.16 10.29 -18.27
CA PHE A 72 -0.81 10.68 -18.72
C PHE A 72 -0.71 12.16 -19.13
N ASP A 73 -1.83 12.78 -19.48
CA ASP A 73 -1.92 14.21 -19.80
C ASP A 73 -2.33 15.06 -18.57
N GLY A 74 -2.51 14.44 -17.40
CA GLY A 74 -2.94 15.13 -16.17
C GLY A 74 -4.43 15.41 -16.11
N ALA A 75 -5.24 14.72 -16.89
CA ALA A 75 -6.69 14.90 -16.88
C ALA A 75 -7.31 14.38 -15.56
N LEU A 76 -8.30 15.11 -15.06
CA LEU A 76 -9.15 14.69 -13.95
C LEU A 76 -10.21 13.72 -14.48
N ILE A 77 -10.20 12.50 -13.95
CA ILE A 77 -11.15 11.47 -14.35
C ILE A 77 -12.47 11.70 -13.61
N THR A 78 -13.57 11.76 -14.35
CA THR A 78 -14.87 12.11 -13.78
C THR A 78 -15.95 11.07 -14.14
N VAL A 79 -17.08 11.51 -14.67
CA VAL A 79 -18.24 10.68 -14.98
C VAL A 79 -18.38 10.42 -16.47
N PRO A 80 -19.03 9.32 -16.92
CA PRO A 80 -19.34 9.12 -18.31
C PRO A 80 -20.46 10.06 -18.74
N VAL A 81 -20.25 10.75 -19.86
CA VAL A 81 -21.25 11.71 -20.42
C VAL A 81 -22.12 11.09 -21.49
N ALA A 82 -21.73 9.96 -22.04
CA ALA A 82 -22.49 9.25 -23.06
C ALA A 82 -22.17 7.75 -23.06
N THR A 83 -23.08 6.97 -23.66
CA THR A 83 -22.90 5.56 -23.97
C THR A 83 -22.96 5.32 -25.47
N ARG A 84 -22.42 4.19 -25.92
CA ARG A 84 -22.42 3.77 -27.32
C ARG A 84 -23.44 2.69 -27.56
N GLU A 85 -24.54 3.05 -28.24
CA GLU A 85 -25.60 2.10 -28.60
C GLU A 85 -25.37 1.50 -30.01
N GLN A 86 -25.73 0.24 -30.17
CA GLN A 86 -25.77 -0.40 -31.47
C GLN A 86 -27.22 -0.40 -31.99
N GLU A 87 -27.58 0.53 -32.85
CA GLU A 87 -28.99 0.70 -33.23
C GLU A 87 -29.37 0.04 -34.54
N THR A 88 -28.53 0.06 -35.58
CA THR A 88 -28.93 -0.42 -36.91
C THR A 88 -27.75 -0.98 -37.70
N VAL A 89 -28.10 -1.92 -38.62
CA VAL A 89 -27.21 -2.31 -39.71
C VAL A 89 -27.49 -1.39 -40.90
N ASP A 90 -26.44 -0.73 -41.41
CA ASP A 90 -26.56 0.04 -42.66
C ASP A 90 -27.00 -0.90 -43.80
N PRO A 91 -28.16 -0.67 -44.41
CA PRO A 91 -28.70 -1.56 -45.42
C PRO A 91 -27.86 -1.60 -46.72
N LEU A 92 -26.97 -0.60 -46.97
CA LEU A 92 -26.12 -0.52 -48.16
C LEU A 92 -24.77 -1.21 -47.94
N THR A 93 -24.18 -1.05 -46.77
CA THR A 93 -22.82 -1.54 -46.48
C THR A 93 -22.81 -2.77 -45.59
N GLY A 94 -23.89 -3.09 -44.90
CA GLY A 94 -23.93 -4.12 -43.88
C GLY A 94 -23.18 -3.75 -42.57
N ALA A 95 -22.71 -2.52 -42.48
CA ALA A 95 -21.97 -2.07 -41.33
C ALA A 95 -22.90 -1.81 -40.12
N LEU A 96 -22.47 -2.19 -38.94
CA LEU A 96 -23.12 -1.84 -37.68
C LEU A 96 -22.89 -0.35 -37.42
N LEU A 97 -23.96 0.44 -37.42
CA LEU A 97 -23.94 1.85 -37.06
C LEU A 97 -24.09 1.99 -35.55
N ALA A 98 -23.10 2.62 -34.93
CA ALA A 98 -23.14 2.99 -33.55
C ALA A 98 -23.61 4.43 -33.38
N LYS A 99 -24.49 4.67 -32.43
CA LYS A 99 -24.95 6.00 -32.03
C LYS A 99 -24.59 6.28 -30.58
N TYR A 100 -24.19 7.50 -30.30
CA TYR A 100 -23.91 7.94 -28.94
C TYR A 100 -25.17 8.54 -28.31
N HIS A 101 -25.51 8.06 -27.11
CA HIS A 101 -26.60 8.60 -26.32
C HIS A 101 -26.03 9.37 -25.13
N PRO A 102 -26.36 10.65 -24.96
CA PRO A 102 -25.95 11.41 -23.79
C PRO A 102 -26.63 10.90 -22.54
N ILE A 103 -25.88 10.86 -21.43
CA ILE A 103 -26.43 10.62 -20.09
C ILE A 103 -26.65 11.98 -19.46
N GLU A 104 -27.86 12.53 -19.63
CA GLU A 104 -28.15 13.95 -19.34
C GLU A 104 -27.77 14.37 -17.91
N GLU A 105 -28.09 13.56 -16.90
CA GLU A 105 -27.75 13.84 -15.51
C GLU A 105 -26.24 13.79 -15.23
N ARG A 106 -25.47 12.95 -15.94
CA ARG A 106 -24.00 12.90 -15.85
C ARG A 106 -23.34 14.08 -16.58
N VAL A 107 -23.93 14.53 -17.69
CA VAL A 107 -23.51 15.77 -18.38
C VAL A 107 -23.69 16.96 -17.45
N ASP A 108 -24.84 17.07 -16.79
CA ASP A 108 -25.13 18.14 -15.83
C ASP A 108 -24.15 18.09 -14.64
N LYS A 109 -23.90 16.90 -14.08
CA LYS A 109 -22.88 16.68 -13.04
C LYS A 109 -21.50 17.17 -13.47
N MET A 110 -21.04 16.76 -14.65
CA MET A 110 -19.72 17.17 -15.19
C MET A 110 -19.65 18.69 -15.38
N VAL A 111 -20.71 19.31 -15.89
CA VAL A 111 -20.77 20.77 -16.06
C VAL A 111 -20.68 21.50 -14.73
N ARG A 112 -21.46 21.07 -13.71
CA ARG A 112 -21.41 21.67 -12.37
C ARG A 112 -20.03 21.53 -11.73
N LEU A 113 -19.43 20.36 -11.81
CA LEU A 113 -18.05 20.11 -11.31
C LEU A 113 -17.04 21.01 -12.04
N SER A 114 -17.15 21.11 -13.37
CA SER A 114 -16.28 21.98 -14.17
C SER A 114 -16.42 23.45 -13.80
N LEU A 115 -17.66 23.92 -13.56
CA LEU A 115 -17.91 25.29 -13.12
C LEU A 115 -17.31 25.56 -11.73
N ASN A 116 -17.36 24.59 -10.81
CA ASN A 116 -16.77 24.75 -9.48
C ASN A 116 -15.24 24.84 -9.56
N TRP A 117 -14.59 23.98 -10.37
CA TRP A 117 -13.17 24.12 -10.65
C TRP A 117 -12.82 25.49 -11.27
N GLY A 118 -13.60 25.94 -12.25
CA GLY A 118 -13.40 27.24 -12.89
C GLY A 118 -13.57 28.44 -11.95
N LYS A 119 -14.49 28.37 -10.99
CA LYS A 119 -14.71 29.42 -9.97
C LYS A 119 -13.49 29.62 -9.07
N LEU A 120 -12.72 28.54 -8.79
CA LEU A 120 -11.51 28.64 -7.95
C LEU A 120 -10.51 29.67 -8.51
N LYS A 121 -10.31 29.68 -9.82
CA LYS A 121 -9.38 30.62 -10.50
C LYS A 121 -9.75 32.09 -10.32
N ARG A 122 -11.04 32.39 -10.12
CA ARG A 122 -11.58 33.75 -10.00
C ARG A 122 -11.76 34.23 -8.58
N LYS A 123 -11.62 33.34 -7.58
CA LYS A 123 -11.84 33.64 -6.17
C LYS A 123 -10.54 34.01 -5.49
N ALA A 124 -10.48 35.18 -4.84
CA ALA A 124 -9.31 35.60 -4.08
C ALA A 124 -9.10 34.68 -2.85
N ASN A 125 -7.85 34.45 -2.46
CA ASN A 125 -7.49 33.59 -1.34
C ASN A 125 -8.18 33.98 -0.02
N ALA A 126 -8.31 35.29 0.25
CA ALA A 126 -8.97 35.79 1.47
C ALA A 126 -10.46 35.37 1.59
N HIS A 127 -11.10 34.97 0.50
CA HIS A 127 -12.49 34.54 0.47
C HIS A 127 -12.68 33.05 0.15
N ARG A 128 -11.57 32.35 -0.20
CA ARG A 128 -11.64 30.92 -0.54
C ARG A 128 -11.76 30.10 0.73
N ARG A 129 -12.72 29.17 0.73
CA ARG A 129 -12.97 28.25 1.84
C ARG A 129 -12.49 26.86 1.48
N VAL A 130 -11.66 26.28 2.36
CA VAL A 130 -11.04 24.98 2.18
C VAL A 130 -11.46 24.06 3.32
N ALA A 131 -11.95 22.85 3.02
CA ALA A 131 -12.15 21.83 4.03
C ALA A 131 -10.98 20.83 3.96
N VAL A 132 -10.24 20.72 5.06
CA VAL A 132 -9.16 19.74 5.23
C VAL A 132 -9.72 18.56 6.03
N ILE A 133 -9.75 17.38 5.43
CA ILE A 133 -10.38 16.18 5.97
C ILE A 133 -9.28 15.18 6.29
N PHE A 134 -8.96 15.00 7.56
CA PHE A 134 -8.03 13.96 8.02
C PHE A 134 -8.66 12.58 7.86
N HIS A 135 -7.92 11.65 7.31
CA HIS A 135 -8.31 10.25 7.32
C HIS A 135 -8.36 9.70 8.75
N HIS A 136 -9.31 8.79 9.00
CA HIS A 136 -9.54 8.23 10.32
C HIS A 136 -10.10 6.81 10.20
N TYR A 137 -9.25 5.81 10.38
CA TYR A 137 -9.63 4.41 10.39
C TYR A 137 -8.56 3.56 11.10
N PRO A 138 -8.97 2.72 12.08
CA PRO A 138 -10.29 2.68 12.73
C PRO A 138 -10.64 3.99 13.46
N PRO A 139 -11.92 4.21 13.86
CA PRO A 139 -12.36 5.47 14.48
C PRO A 139 -11.92 5.57 15.96
N ARG A 140 -10.62 5.63 16.18
CA ARG A 140 -9.98 5.73 17.51
C ARG A 140 -9.11 6.99 17.58
N ASN A 141 -9.03 7.57 18.79
CA ASN A 141 -8.29 8.80 19.01
C ASN A 141 -6.76 8.67 18.80
N ASP A 142 -6.19 7.48 18.83
CA ASP A 142 -4.79 7.26 18.46
C ASP A 142 -4.54 7.29 16.95
N ARG A 143 -5.61 7.25 16.12
CA ARG A 143 -5.55 7.01 14.66
C ARG A 143 -6.00 8.18 13.79
N ILE A 144 -6.23 9.37 14.35
CA ILE A 144 -6.61 10.54 13.54
C ILE A 144 -5.44 10.92 12.63
N GLY A 145 -5.73 11.18 11.37
CA GLY A 145 -4.72 11.54 10.36
C GLY A 145 -3.81 10.37 9.98
N CYS A 146 -4.29 9.11 10.12
CA CYS A 146 -3.49 7.96 9.71
C CYS A 146 -3.13 8.04 8.23
N ALA A 147 -1.85 7.87 7.94
CA ALA A 147 -1.27 7.97 6.60
C ALA A 147 0.00 7.11 6.53
N ALA A 148 0.17 6.39 5.44
CA ALA A 148 1.40 5.62 5.26
C ALA A 148 2.57 6.54 4.96
N GLY A 149 3.56 6.55 5.83
CA GLY A 149 4.80 7.29 5.65
C GLY A 149 4.70 8.82 5.71
N LEU A 150 3.53 9.39 6.03
CA LEU A 150 3.31 10.84 6.12
C LEU A 150 3.00 11.27 7.54
N ASP A 151 3.70 12.29 8.02
CA ASP A 151 3.28 13.07 9.17
C ASP A 151 2.20 14.06 8.72
N SER A 152 0.96 13.64 8.88
CA SER A 152 -0.21 14.37 8.38
C SER A 152 -0.45 15.68 9.15
N PHE A 153 -0.22 15.70 10.46
CA PHE A 153 -0.42 16.91 11.29
C PHE A 153 0.64 17.95 11.03
N ALA A 154 1.92 17.60 11.01
CA ALA A 154 2.99 18.53 10.64
C ALA A 154 2.81 19.05 9.20
N SER A 155 2.35 18.20 8.28
CA SER A 155 2.07 18.59 6.89
C SER A 155 0.93 19.60 6.79
N VAL A 156 -0.19 19.36 7.50
CA VAL A 156 -1.33 20.31 7.52
C VAL A 156 -0.95 21.60 8.24
N LYS A 157 -0.14 21.54 9.31
CA LYS A 157 0.39 22.74 9.95
C LYS A 157 1.18 23.61 8.98
N LEU A 158 2.10 23.02 8.21
CA LEU A 158 2.84 23.76 7.17
C LEU A 158 1.93 24.28 6.05
N LEU A 159 0.90 23.52 5.69
CA LEU A 159 -0.12 23.97 4.74
C LEU A 159 -0.84 25.22 5.27
N LEU A 160 -1.27 25.23 6.55
CA LEU A 160 -1.93 26.39 7.18
C LEU A 160 -1.02 27.62 7.22
N ASP A 161 0.26 27.46 7.55
CA ASP A 161 1.24 28.56 7.51
C ASP A 161 1.38 29.13 6.10
N GLY A 162 1.50 28.25 5.11
CA GLY A 162 1.58 28.64 3.70
C GLY A 162 0.29 29.32 3.22
N MET A 163 -0.90 28.84 3.66
CA MET A 163 -2.18 29.48 3.37
C MET A 163 -2.24 30.90 3.95
N GLN A 164 -1.83 31.09 5.21
CA GLN A 164 -1.77 32.38 5.84
C GLN A 164 -0.84 33.33 5.07
N ALA A 165 0.36 32.87 4.72
CA ALA A 165 1.31 33.63 3.91
C ALA A 165 0.78 33.98 2.51
N ALA A 166 -0.04 33.10 1.92
CA ALA A 166 -0.72 33.32 0.64
C ALA A 166 -1.99 34.19 0.74
N GLY A 167 -2.33 34.68 1.94
CA GLY A 167 -3.44 35.60 2.17
C GLY A 167 -4.80 34.93 2.36
N TYR A 168 -4.87 33.64 2.72
CA TYR A 168 -6.10 33.04 3.24
C TYR A 168 -6.42 33.59 4.63
N HIS A 169 -7.67 33.56 5.00
CA HIS A 169 -8.09 33.96 6.34
C HIS A 169 -7.95 32.80 7.32
N ILE A 170 -6.90 32.84 8.13
CA ILE A 170 -6.58 31.88 9.20
C ILE A 170 -6.65 32.65 10.53
N GLU A 171 -7.39 32.13 11.49
CA GLU A 171 -7.59 32.76 12.81
C GLU A 171 -6.56 32.28 13.83
N LYS A 172 -6.28 30.97 13.88
CA LYS A 172 -5.33 30.36 14.81
C LYS A 172 -4.13 29.78 14.06
N THR A 173 -2.94 30.06 14.56
CA THR A 173 -1.67 29.45 14.12
C THR A 173 -1.19 28.47 15.17
N TYR A 174 -0.44 27.46 14.75
CA TYR A 174 0.09 26.39 15.61
C TYR A 174 1.61 26.39 15.59
N GLY A 175 2.25 26.05 16.71
CA GLY A 175 3.69 25.91 16.82
C GLY A 175 4.22 24.71 16.06
N ASP A 176 3.53 23.58 16.16
CA ASP A 176 3.88 22.32 15.52
C ASP A 176 2.63 21.48 15.18
N GLY A 177 2.85 20.25 14.72
CA GLY A 177 1.78 19.31 14.39
C GLY A 177 1.06 18.76 15.61
N ASP A 178 1.75 18.61 16.74
CA ASP A 178 1.17 18.08 17.97
C ASP A 178 0.17 19.07 18.60
N GLU A 179 0.48 20.38 18.57
CA GLU A 179 -0.47 21.41 19.00
C GLU A 179 -1.76 21.38 18.16
N LEU A 180 -1.64 21.17 16.83
CA LEU A 180 -2.80 21.02 15.96
C LEU A 180 -3.61 19.73 16.29
N ALA A 181 -2.90 18.61 16.54
CA ALA A 181 -3.54 17.34 16.90
C ALA A 181 -4.30 17.46 18.21
N HIS A 182 -3.69 18.04 19.24
CA HIS A 182 -4.31 18.23 20.55
C HIS A 182 -5.50 19.20 20.51
N ASP A 183 -5.44 20.26 19.71
CA ASP A 183 -6.59 21.15 19.50
C ASP A 183 -7.77 20.40 18.86
N LEU A 184 -7.50 19.57 17.85
CA LEU A 184 -8.54 18.75 17.21
C LEU A 184 -9.13 17.70 18.17
N LEU A 185 -8.29 17.02 18.96
CA LEU A 185 -8.70 16.05 19.98
C LEU A 185 -9.51 16.68 21.13
N SER A 186 -9.31 17.96 21.44
CA SER A 186 -10.11 18.68 22.45
C SER A 186 -11.56 18.91 22.01
N ARG A 187 -11.86 18.71 20.73
CA ARG A 187 -13.20 18.84 20.13
C ARG A 187 -13.87 17.47 20.00
N MET A 188 -15.05 17.46 19.37
CA MET A 188 -15.71 16.20 19.02
C MET A 188 -14.81 15.39 18.06
N THR A 189 -14.62 14.11 18.39
CA THR A 189 -13.99 13.10 17.52
C THR A 189 -14.98 11.99 17.19
N ALA A 190 -14.57 11.00 16.40
CA ALA A 190 -15.39 9.84 16.08
C ALA A 190 -15.19 8.68 17.09
N ASP A 191 -14.34 8.81 18.09
CA ASP A 191 -14.10 7.80 19.13
C ASP A 191 -15.13 7.90 20.25
N GLN A 192 -16.07 6.96 20.27
CA GLN A 192 -17.18 6.94 21.23
C GLN A 192 -16.85 6.17 22.53
N ARG A 193 -15.63 5.67 22.70
CA ARG A 193 -15.26 4.83 23.87
C ARG A 193 -15.08 5.63 25.15
N TRP A 194 -14.72 6.92 25.05
CA TRP A 194 -14.28 7.73 26.16
C TRP A 194 -15.31 8.73 26.68
N LEU A 195 -16.22 9.18 25.83
CA LEU A 195 -17.22 10.17 26.17
C LEU A 195 -18.63 9.70 25.81
N PRO A 196 -19.64 9.93 26.67
CA PRO A 196 -21.04 9.68 26.36
C PRO A 196 -21.52 10.64 25.25
N PRO A 197 -22.61 10.29 24.52
CA PRO A 197 -23.11 11.04 23.38
C PRO A 197 -23.40 12.52 23.65
N ASP A 198 -23.89 12.87 24.81
CA ASP A 198 -24.20 14.26 25.22
C ASP A 198 -22.91 15.11 25.37
N GLN A 199 -21.86 14.53 25.95
CA GLN A 199 -20.58 15.22 26.09
C GLN A 199 -19.86 15.34 24.74
N LEU A 200 -19.92 14.32 23.87
CA LEU A 200 -19.42 14.41 22.51
C LEU A 200 -20.13 15.52 21.73
N ALA A 201 -21.46 15.57 21.81
CA ALA A 201 -22.27 16.60 21.17
C ALA A 201 -21.93 18.01 21.67
N ALA A 202 -21.68 18.17 22.97
CA ALA A 202 -21.31 19.45 23.57
C ALA A 202 -19.94 19.99 23.06
N LYS A 203 -19.03 19.09 22.64
CA LYS A 203 -17.74 19.44 22.03
C LYS A 203 -17.80 19.71 20.52
N ALA A 204 -18.95 19.49 19.85
CA ALA A 204 -19.10 19.67 18.42
C ALA A 204 -19.33 21.13 18.04
N GLU A 205 -18.54 21.67 17.13
CA GLU A 205 -18.77 23.00 16.53
C GLU A 205 -19.72 22.93 15.30
N ALA A 206 -19.80 21.78 14.66
CA ALA A 206 -20.59 21.56 13.46
C ALA A 206 -21.76 20.62 13.75
N HIS A 207 -22.98 21.04 13.36
CA HIS A 207 -24.21 20.26 13.57
C HIS A 207 -25.24 20.56 12.49
N ALA A 208 -26.22 19.66 12.34
CA ALA A 208 -27.36 19.82 11.46
C ALA A 208 -28.64 19.37 12.15
N ASP A 209 -29.65 20.21 12.14
CA ASP A 209 -31.01 19.90 12.58
C ASP A 209 -31.88 19.36 11.43
N GLU A 210 -33.14 19.02 11.74
CA GLU A 210 -34.10 18.48 10.78
C GLU A 210 -34.30 19.38 9.54
N SER A 211 -34.22 20.70 9.70
CA SER A 211 -34.35 21.63 8.57
C SER A 211 -33.26 21.53 7.52
N LEU A 212 -32.11 21.03 7.91
CA LEU A 212 -30.93 20.78 7.04
C LEU A 212 -30.91 19.33 6.51
N PHE A 213 -30.97 18.33 7.39
CA PHE A 213 -30.74 16.95 6.95
C PHE A 213 -31.96 16.34 6.21
N THR A 214 -33.19 16.78 6.44
CA THR A 214 -34.36 16.28 5.70
C THR A 214 -34.30 16.65 4.22
N PRO A 215 -34.03 17.91 3.81
CA PRO A 215 -33.79 18.22 2.40
C PRO A 215 -32.60 17.44 1.79
N TRP A 216 -31.49 17.28 2.51
CA TRP A 216 -30.34 16.51 2.01
C TRP A 216 -30.70 15.06 1.72
N HIS A 217 -31.48 14.43 2.59
CA HIS A 217 -31.94 13.05 2.38
C HIS A 217 -32.89 12.97 1.17
N ALA A 218 -33.76 13.98 0.98
CA ALA A 218 -34.66 14.03 -0.16
C ALA A 218 -33.96 14.23 -1.51
N GLU A 219 -32.70 14.74 -1.53
CA GLU A 219 -31.88 14.84 -2.75
C GLU A 219 -31.40 13.46 -3.24
N LEU A 220 -31.39 12.44 -2.38
CA LEU A 220 -30.91 11.10 -2.71
C LEU A 220 -31.92 10.34 -3.59
N PRO A 221 -31.48 9.49 -4.53
CA PRO A 221 -32.33 8.56 -5.24
C PRO A 221 -33.13 7.65 -4.30
N ASP A 222 -34.38 7.30 -4.70
CA ASP A 222 -35.28 6.48 -3.87
C ASP A 222 -34.65 5.18 -3.42
N THR A 223 -33.96 4.45 -4.32
CA THR A 223 -33.29 3.19 -4.03
C THR A 223 -32.17 3.32 -3.00
N ILE A 224 -31.51 4.48 -2.96
CA ILE A 224 -30.47 4.79 -1.97
C ILE A 224 -31.08 5.10 -0.62
N ARG A 225 -32.18 5.87 -0.59
CA ARG A 225 -32.90 6.17 0.65
C ARG A 225 -33.44 4.90 1.29
N GLU A 226 -34.08 4.04 0.47
CA GLU A 226 -34.60 2.74 0.91
C GLU A 226 -33.48 1.86 1.51
N LYS A 227 -32.33 1.74 0.81
CA LYS A 227 -31.19 0.94 1.30
C LYS A 227 -30.62 1.52 2.59
N MET A 228 -30.44 2.83 2.69
CA MET A 228 -29.90 3.47 3.90
C MET A 228 -30.87 3.34 5.07
N THR A 229 -32.20 3.41 4.82
CA THR A 229 -33.22 3.17 5.86
C THR A 229 -33.22 1.70 6.31
N GLU A 230 -33.06 0.74 5.38
CA GLU A 230 -32.91 -0.68 5.72
C GLU A 230 -31.70 -0.92 6.62
N ASP A 231 -30.57 -0.29 6.28
CA ASP A 231 -29.29 -0.50 6.98
C ASP A 231 -29.20 0.23 8.31
N TRP A 232 -29.71 1.48 8.39
CA TRP A 232 -29.44 2.42 9.50
C TRP A 232 -30.70 2.98 10.16
N GLY A 233 -31.90 2.55 9.77
CA GLY A 233 -33.16 3.12 10.22
C GLY A 233 -33.51 4.43 9.51
N ASP A 234 -34.58 5.07 9.98
CA ASP A 234 -35.02 6.37 9.44
C ASP A 234 -34.01 7.46 9.79
N ILE A 235 -33.90 8.49 8.91
CA ILE A 235 -33.06 9.65 9.17
C ILE A 235 -33.55 10.38 10.44
N PRO A 236 -32.67 10.83 11.35
CA PRO A 236 -31.21 10.96 11.23
C PRO A 236 -30.41 9.70 11.55
N GLY A 237 -31.03 8.58 11.96
CA GLY A 237 -30.35 7.40 12.53
C GLY A 237 -29.87 7.67 13.95
N ASP A 238 -28.99 6.81 14.46
CA ASP A 238 -28.50 6.88 15.84
C ASP A 238 -27.04 7.39 15.95
N LEU A 239 -26.24 7.27 14.89
CA LEU A 239 -24.82 7.57 14.94
C LEU A 239 -24.53 9.07 15.01
N PHE A 240 -23.88 9.51 16.09
CA PHE A 240 -23.58 10.91 16.40
C PHE A 240 -24.80 11.84 16.38
N VAL A 241 -25.93 11.30 16.83
CA VAL A 241 -27.19 12.04 16.99
C VAL A 241 -27.47 12.26 18.46
N HIS A 242 -27.69 13.51 18.84
CA HIS A 242 -28.14 13.91 20.17
C HIS A 242 -29.20 15.01 20.06
N GLU A 243 -30.31 14.93 20.87
CA GLU A 243 -31.44 15.87 20.82
C GLU A 243 -31.96 16.12 19.38
N ALA A 244 -32.08 15.06 18.57
CA ALA A 244 -32.51 15.10 17.16
C ALA A 244 -31.63 15.98 16.24
N GLN A 245 -30.36 16.22 16.60
CA GLN A 245 -29.38 16.89 15.78
C GLN A 245 -28.23 15.92 15.46
N MET A 246 -27.74 15.95 14.24
CA MET A 246 -26.48 15.31 13.83
C MET A 246 -25.33 16.22 14.19
N HIS A 247 -24.28 15.66 14.81
CA HIS A 247 -23.07 16.38 15.21
C HIS A 247 -21.88 15.89 14.40
N PHE A 248 -21.03 16.81 13.94
CA PHE A 248 -19.88 16.49 13.08
C PHE A 248 -18.57 16.87 13.75
N ALA A 249 -17.59 15.97 13.67
CA ALA A 249 -16.25 16.20 14.17
C ALA A 249 -15.52 17.29 13.35
N GLY A 250 -14.76 18.13 14.03
CA GLY A 250 -13.92 19.16 13.38
C GLY A 250 -14.04 20.54 14.03
N MET A 251 -13.26 21.47 13.49
CA MET A 251 -13.15 22.85 13.97
C MET A 251 -12.99 23.84 12.82
N CYS A 252 -13.54 25.05 12.98
CA CYS A 252 -13.35 26.14 12.05
C CYS A 252 -12.12 26.96 12.44
N ASN A 253 -11.21 27.19 11.49
CA ASN A 253 -10.08 28.09 11.63
C ASN A 253 -10.14 29.15 10.52
N GLY A 254 -10.99 30.17 10.73
CA GLY A 254 -11.29 31.20 9.73
C GLY A 254 -11.98 30.60 8.50
N ASN A 255 -11.33 30.64 7.36
CA ASN A 255 -11.85 30.06 6.11
C ASN A 255 -11.39 28.61 5.85
N VAL A 256 -10.83 27.94 6.86
CA VAL A 256 -10.45 26.53 6.80
C VAL A 256 -11.28 25.75 7.82
N PHE A 257 -11.99 24.71 7.35
CA PHE A 257 -12.64 23.73 8.21
C PHE A 257 -11.73 22.50 8.29
N ILE A 258 -11.20 22.23 9.47
CA ILE A 258 -10.33 21.07 9.75
C ILE A 258 -11.22 20.02 10.38
N THR A 259 -11.36 18.87 9.74
CA THR A 259 -12.30 17.83 10.16
C THR A 259 -11.70 16.43 10.01
N ILE A 260 -12.39 15.48 10.60
CA ILE A 260 -12.07 14.06 10.56
C ILE A 260 -13.06 13.39 9.60
N GLN A 261 -12.57 12.47 8.76
CA GLN A 261 -13.46 11.72 7.88
C GLN A 261 -14.46 10.89 8.69
N PRO A 262 -15.75 10.97 8.38
CA PRO A 262 -16.76 10.24 9.14
C PRO A 262 -16.58 8.72 9.00
N PRO A 263 -16.91 7.93 10.03
CA PRO A 263 -16.85 6.49 9.95
C PRO A 263 -17.88 5.94 8.95
N ARG A 264 -17.51 4.87 8.27
CA ARG A 264 -18.36 4.27 7.21
C ARG A 264 -19.28 3.15 7.70
N GLY A 265 -19.30 2.90 8.99
CA GLY A 265 -20.33 2.10 9.68
C GLY A 265 -19.94 0.68 10.02
N TYR A 266 -18.82 0.14 9.55
CA TYR A 266 -18.47 -1.27 9.79
C TYR A 266 -18.13 -1.60 11.25
N LEU A 267 -17.37 -0.76 11.93
CA LEU A 267 -17.00 -1.00 13.34
C LEU A 267 -18.10 -0.55 14.31
N GLU A 268 -18.97 0.33 13.88
CA GLU A 268 -20.09 0.85 14.68
C GLU A 268 -21.29 -0.11 14.72
N ASN A 269 -21.37 -1.05 13.77
CA ASN A 269 -22.40 -2.08 13.76
C ASN A 269 -21.84 -3.43 13.31
N ILE A 270 -21.17 -4.10 14.23
CA ILE A 270 -20.40 -5.33 14.00
C ILE A 270 -21.29 -6.47 13.49
N ASP A 271 -22.51 -6.58 13.99
CA ASP A 271 -23.45 -7.62 13.57
C ASP A 271 -23.76 -7.57 12.07
N LYS A 272 -23.70 -6.37 11.46
CA LYS A 272 -23.95 -6.20 10.04
C LYS A 272 -22.77 -6.66 9.16
N ILE A 273 -21.53 -6.71 9.69
CA ILE A 273 -20.36 -7.26 8.96
C ILE A 273 -20.63 -8.69 8.50
N TYR A 274 -21.30 -9.48 9.35
CA TYR A 274 -21.65 -10.86 9.03
C TYR A 274 -22.81 -10.99 8.04
N HIS A 275 -23.61 -9.96 7.85
CA HIS A 275 -24.86 -10.05 7.10
C HIS A 275 -24.84 -9.32 5.77
N ASP A 276 -24.12 -8.20 5.64
CA ASP A 276 -24.13 -7.40 4.42
C ASP A 276 -22.74 -6.84 4.06
N ILE A 277 -22.10 -7.41 3.03
CA ILE A 277 -20.85 -6.91 2.43
C ILE A 277 -21.05 -5.69 1.52
N TYR A 278 -22.31 -5.29 1.28
CA TYR A 278 -22.70 -4.11 0.52
C TYR A 278 -23.32 -3.02 1.41
N LEU A 279 -23.00 -3.04 2.71
CA LEU A 279 -23.53 -2.07 3.68
C LEU A 279 -23.37 -0.63 3.18
N SER A 280 -24.48 0.13 3.18
CA SER A 280 -24.44 1.55 2.86
C SER A 280 -23.70 2.35 3.93
N PRO A 281 -23.12 3.54 3.60
CA PRO A 281 -22.63 4.41 4.64
C PRO A 281 -23.79 4.94 5.51
N PRO A 282 -23.55 5.26 6.80
CA PRO A 282 -24.56 5.86 7.66
C PRO A 282 -25.07 7.20 7.13
N HIS A 283 -26.29 7.62 7.55
CA HIS A 283 -26.82 8.94 7.21
C HIS A 283 -25.85 10.08 7.58
N HIS A 284 -25.19 9.95 8.73
CA HIS A 284 -24.15 10.87 9.20
C HIS A 284 -23.01 11.08 8.19
N TYR A 285 -22.57 10.01 7.53
CA TYR A 285 -21.48 10.09 6.55
C TYR A 285 -21.77 11.06 5.40
N LEU A 286 -22.92 10.87 4.75
CA LEU A 286 -23.34 11.74 3.65
C LEU A 286 -23.72 13.14 4.14
N ALA A 287 -24.30 13.25 5.35
CA ALA A 287 -24.67 14.54 5.92
C ALA A 287 -23.46 15.44 6.21
N GLN A 288 -22.32 14.88 6.68
CA GLN A 288 -21.12 15.67 6.93
C GLN A 288 -20.58 16.33 5.64
N TYR A 289 -20.54 15.59 4.52
CA TYR A 289 -20.13 16.17 3.22
C TYR A 289 -21.10 17.24 2.73
N ARG A 290 -22.41 17.07 2.98
CA ARG A 290 -23.41 18.11 2.68
C ARG A 290 -23.26 19.33 3.56
N TRP A 291 -22.94 19.15 4.85
CA TRP A 291 -22.63 20.25 5.75
C TRP A 291 -21.40 21.06 5.25
N ILE A 292 -20.37 20.37 4.80
CA ILE A 292 -19.18 21.00 4.19
C ILE A 292 -19.57 21.82 2.95
N ARG A 293 -20.47 21.28 2.08
CA ARG A 293 -20.93 21.97 0.87
C ARG A 293 -21.85 23.18 1.19
N ASP A 294 -22.84 22.99 2.03
CA ASP A 294 -23.98 23.90 2.15
C ASP A 294 -23.89 24.88 3.32
N VAL A 295 -23.33 24.45 4.44
CA VAL A 295 -23.19 25.26 5.66
C VAL A 295 -21.83 25.93 5.72
N PHE A 296 -20.76 25.17 5.71
CA PHE A 296 -19.41 25.74 5.63
C PHE A 296 -19.14 26.40 4.27
N LYS A 297 -19.76 25.90 3.19
CA LYS A 297 -19.62 26.40 1.80
C LYS A 297 -18.18 26.29 1.29
N ALA A 298 -17.58 25.13 1.45
CA ALA A 298 -16.27 24.85 0.91
C ALA A 298 -16.22 25.06 -0.61
N ASP A 299 -15.16 25.70 -1.09
CA ASP A 299 -14.84 25.82 -2.51
C ASP A 299 -14.06 24.62 -3.03
N VAL A 300 -13.27 24.01 -2.15
CA VAL A 300 -12.43 22.86 -2.43
C VAL A 300 -12.27 22.04 -1.15
N VAL A 301 -12.16 20.74 -1.31
CA VAL A 301 -11.81 19.82 -0.22
C VAL A 301 -10.41 19.24 -0.44
N MET A 302 -9.73 18.96 0.66
CA MET A 302 -8.44 18.26 0.68
C MET A 302 -8.52 17.09 1.64
N HIS A 303 -8.43 15.87 1.13
CA HIS A 303 -8.33 14.68 1.96
C HIS A 303 -6.87 14.43 2.32
N VAL A 304 -6.55 14.26 3.62
CA VAL A 304 -5.20 14.07 4.10
C VAL A 304 -5.07 12.72 4.82
N GLY A 305 -4.26 11.87 4.27
CA GLY A 305 -4.01 10.51 4.77
C GLY A 305 -3.93 9.49 3.64
N LYS A 306 -3.50 8.31 3.93
CA LYS A 306 -3.53 7.17 3.01
C LYS A 306 -4.43 6.09 3.62
N HIS A 307 -5.40 5.71 2.93
CA HIS A 307 -6.34 6.38 2.05
C HIS A 307 -7.51 6.94 2.84
N GLY A 308 -8.40 7.71 2.21
CA GLY A 308 -9.71 8.02 2.78
C GLY A 308 -10.67 6.81 2.69
N SER A 309 -11.85 6.92 3.31
CA SER A 309 -12.90 5.91 3.17
C SER A 309 -13.85 6.19 2.00
N LEU A 310 -13.84 7.40 1.45
CA LEU A 310 -14.76 7.86 0.42
C LEU A 310 -14.70 7.01 -0.85
N GLU A 311 -13.51 6.79 -1.39
CA GLU A 311 -13.27 6.03 -2.62
C GLU A 311 -13.56 4.53 -2.47
N TRP A 312 -13.73 4.04 -1.24
CA TRP A 312 -14.06 2.64 -0.93
C TRP A 312 -15.54 2.38 -0.68
N LEU A 313 -16.37 3.42 -0.65
CA LEU A 313 -17.81 3.25 -0.51
C LEU A 313 -18.38 2.40 -1.66
N PRO A 314 -19.50 1.67 -1.46
CA PRO A 314 -20.10 0.85 -2.51
C PRO A 314 -20.44 1.64 -3.77
N GLY A 315 -20.18 1.07 -4.95
CA GLY A 315 -20.44 1.68 -6.24
C GLY A 315 -19.63 1.08 -7.38
N LYS A 316 -19.75 1.64 -8.57
CA LYS A 316 -19.06 1.16 -9.77
C LYS A 316 -17.53 1.35 -9.67
N ALA A 317 -16.79 0.46 -10.33
CA ALA A 317 -15.33 0.53 -10.41
C ALA A 317 -14.84 1.78 -11.18
N LEU A 318 -15.50 2.11 -12.29
CA LEU A 318 -15.20 3.26 -13.13
C LEU A 318 -16.49 3.79 -13.76
N GLY A 319 -16.59 5.11 -13.92
CA GLY A 319 -17.77 5.73 -14.55
C GLY A 319 -18.99 5.69 -13.64
N LEU A 320 -18.90 6.33 -12.47
CA LEU A 320 -19.90 6.36 -11.42
C LEU A 320 -21.26 6.86 -11.91
N SER A 321 -22.34 6.28 -11.39
CA SER A 321 -23.72 6.71 -11.58
C SER A 321 -24.20 7.51 -10.35
N ASP A 322 -25.39 8.05 -10.45
CA ASP A 322 -26.12 8.73 -9.38
C ASP A 322 -26.49 7.83 -8.18
N THR A 323 -26.27 6.53 -8.28
CA THR A 323 -26.49 5.55 -7.21
C THR A 323 -25.18 5.03 -6.57
N CYS A 324 -24.03 5.60 -6.91
CA CYS A 324 -22.75 5.26 -6.31
C CYS A 324 -22.46 6.16 -5.10
N TYR A 325 -22.24 5.57 -3.93
CA TYR A 325 -22.01 6.36 -2.70
C TYR A 325 -20.81 7.31 -2.76
N PRO A 326 -19.67 6.99 -3.41
CA PRO A 326 -18.60 7.98 -3.59
C PRO A 326 -19.05 9.22 -4.33
N ASP A 327 -19.87 9.08 -5.41
CA ASP A 327 -20.43 10.19 -6.18
C ASP A 327 -21.39 11.04 -5.34
N LEU A 328 -22.25 10.36 -4.54
CA LEU A 328 -23.21 11.00 -3.65
C LEU A 328 -22.58 11.75 -2.49
N ALA A 329 -21.39 11.29 -2.02
CA ALA A 329 -20.68 11.94 -0.94
C ALA A 329 -19.88 13.15 -1.42
N ILE A 330 -19.02 13.02 -2.45
CA ILE A 330 -18.18 14.12 -2.93
C ILE A 330 -18.95 15.19 -3.69
N MET A 331 -20.10 14.81 -4.28
CA MET A 331 -20.92 15.71 -5.08
C MET A 331 -20.12 16.42 -6.18
N GLU A 332 -20.20 17.75 -6.28
CA GLU A 332 -19.45 18.56 -7.25
C GLU A 332 -18.31 19.37 -6.58
N LEU A 333 -17.82 18.93 -5.44
CA LEU A 333 -16.71 19.59 -4.76
C LEU A 333 -15.40 19.26 -5.48
N PRO A 334 -14.60 20.27 -5.90
CA PRO A 334 -13.23 20.06 -6.29
C PRO A 334 -12.46 19.37 -5.17
N ASN A 335 -11.74 18.29 -5.51
CA ASN A 335 -11.04 17.44 -4.54
C ASN A 335 -9.54 17.42 -4.86
N VAL A 336 -8.71 17.92 -3.94
CA VAL A 336 -7.25 17.84 -3.99
C VAL A 336 -6.81 16.82 -2.97
N TYR A 337 -5.96 15.87 -3.37
CA TYR A 337 -5.65 14.72 -2.53
C TYR A 337 -4.14 14.41 -2.48
N PRO A 338 -3.43 14.78 -1.41
CA PRO A 338 -2.07 14.31 -1.18
C PRO A 338 -2.02 12.79 -1.12
N TYR A 339 -1.11 12.18 -1.87
CA TYR A 339 -0.98 10.72 -1.91
C TYR A 339 0.48 10.29 -2.05
N ILE A 340 0.89 9.23 -1.37
CA ILE A 340 2.26 8.76 -1.46
C ILE A 340 2.59 8.22 -2.86
N ILE A 341 3.75 8.60 -3.40
CA ILE A 341 4.15 8.30 -4.79
C ILE A 341 4.27 6.80 -5.10
N ASN A 342 4.50 5.97 -4.07
CA ASN A 342 4.71 4.54 -4.23
C ASN A 342 3.44 3.68 -4.09
N ASP A 343 2.25 4.28 -3.96
CA ASP A 343 0.98 3.54 -3.94
C ASP A 343 0.01 3.94 -5.06
N PRO A 344 0.37 3.61 -6.32
CA PRO A 344 -0.35 4.08 -7.49
C PRO A 344 -1.77 3.52 -7.63
N SER A 345 -2.08 2.33 -7.14
CA SER A 345 -3.43 1.78 -7.38
C SER A 345 -4.49 2.42 -6.50
N GLU A 346 -4.15 2.70 -5.25
CA GLU A 346 -5.06 3.37 -4.33
C GLU A 346 -5.29 4.84 -4.75
N GLY A 347 -4.21 5.57 -5.08
CA GLY A 347 -4.39 6.93 -5.59
C GLY A 347 -5.12 6.98 -6.94
N THR A 348 -4.94 5.99 -7.81
CA THR A 348 -5.75 5.84 -9.03
C THR A 348 -7.22 5.63 -8.70
N GLN A 349 -7.53 4.92 -7.62
CA GLN A 349 -8.90 4.74 -7.15
C GLN A 349 -9.51 6.07 -6.67
N ALA A 350 -8.77 6.87 -5.92
CA ALA A 350 -9.18 8.22 -5.53
C ALA A 350 -9.45 9.10 -6.77
N LYS A 351 -8.61 9.05 -7.81
CA LYS A 351 -8.84 9.77 -9.08
C LYS A 351 -10.16 9.37 -9.74
N ARG A 352 -10.45 8.07 -9.80
CA ARG A 352 -11.56 7.50 -10.57
C ARG A 352 -12.89 7.47 -9.81
N ARG A 353 -12.84 7.43 -8.47
CA ARG A 353 -14.03 7.28 -7.63
C ARG A 353 -14.30 8.46 -6.70
N SER A 354 -13.38 9.39 -6.53
CA SER A 354 -13.61 10.66 -5.82
C SER A 354 -13.20 11.89 -6.63
N TYR A 355 -12.97 11.74 -7.94
CA TYR A 355 -12.61 12.82 -8.88
C TYR A 355 -11.39 13.61 -8.44
N ALA A 356 -10.46 12.97 -7.74
CA ALA A 356 -9.34 13.61 -7.09
C ALA A 356 -8.29 14.12 -8.10
N CYS A 357 -7.81 15.33 -7.85
CA CYS A 357 -6.54 15.83 -8.32
C CYS A 357 -5.47 15.41 -7.32
N ILE A 358 -4.66 14.41 -7.68
CA ILE A 358 -3.59 13.95 -6.81
C ILE A 358 -2.48 14.98 -6.73
N ILE A 359 -1.90 15.13 -5.54
CA ILE A 359 -0.63 15.78 -5.30
C ILE A 359 0.25 14.70 -4.65
N ASP A 360 1.08 14.06 -5.44
CA ASP A 360 1.93 13.02 -4.86
C ASP A 360 2.99 13.61 -3.94
N HIS A 361 3.29 12.87 -2.89
CA HIS A 361 4.31 13.24 -1.91
C HIS A 361 5.40 12.18 -1.80
N LEU A 362 6.56 12.61 -1.32
CA LEU A 362 7.74 11.78 -1.16
C LEU A 362 7.51 10.67 -0.14
N THR A 363 8.22 9.56 -0.30
CA THR A 363 8.37 8.55 0.75
C THR A 363 9.18 9.10 1.93
N PRO A 364 9.10 8.50 3.13
CA PRO A 364 10.10 8.74 4.17
C PRO A 364 11.52 8.57 3.63
N ALA A 365 12.48 9.25 4.22
CA ALA A 365 13.88 8.98 3.92
C ALA A 365 14.25 7.57 4.40
N PHE A 366 15.11 6.88 3.63
CA PHE A 366 15.56 5.53 3.96
C PHE A 366 16.99 5.54 4.46
N THR A 367 17.27 4.60 5.37
CA THR A 367 18.60 4.32 5.92
C THR A 367 18.78 2.82 6.08
N ASN A 368 20.01 2.35 6.40
CA ASN A 368 20.20 0.97 6.85
C ASN A 368 19.75 0.80 8.30
N ALA A 369 19.31 -0.42 8.65
CA ALA A 369 18.91 -0.77 10.01
C ALA A 369 20.07 -0.68 11.00
N ASP A 370 21.30 -0.97 10.55
CA ASP A 370 22.51 -1.10 11.36
C ASP A 370 22.38 -2.16 12.48
N LEU A 371 23.42 -2.36 13.27
CA LEU A 371 23.39 -3.26 14.43
C LEU A 371 23.22 -2.44 15.71
N TYR A 372 22.47 -3.00 16.65
CA TYR A 372 22.20 -2.38 17.94
C TYR A 372 22.28 -3.43 19.07
N ASP A 373 22.44 -2.96 20.30
CA ASP A 373 22.42 -3.75 21.54
C ASP A 373 23.12 -5.12 21.46
N ASP A 374 22.38 -6.20 21.70
CA ASP A 374 22.91 -7.56 21.73
C ASP A 374 23.40 -8.03 20.37
N LEU A 375 22.79 -7.56 19.25
CA LEU A 375 23.28 -7.87 17.90
C LEU A 375 24.70 -7.34 17.69
N GLY A 376 24.99 -6.14 18.18
CA GLY A 376 26.33 -5.54 18.15
C GLY A 376 27.33 -6.32 19.01
N LYS A 377 26.91 -6.83 20.19
CA LYS A 377 27.75 -7.67 21.05
C LYS A 377 28.11 -9.00 20.38
N VAL A 378 27.13 -9.67 19.78
CA VAL A 378 27.34 -10.92 19.05
C VAL A 378 28.32 -10.71 17.90
N GLN A 379 28.13 -9.64 17.10
CA GLN A 379 29.05 -9.30 16.00
C GLN A 379 30.49 -9.02 16.51
N GLY A 380 30.62 -8.34 17.65
CA GLY A 380 31.92 -8.12 18.30
C GLY A 380 32.62 -9.42 18.64
N LEU A 381 31.94 -10.38 19.27
CA LEU A 381 32.48 -11.70 19.62
C LEU A 381 32.81 -12.53 18.37
N VAL A 382 32.04 -12.47 17.30
CA VAL A 382 32.34 -13.11 16.02
C VAL A 382 33.61 -12.53 15.40
N ASN A 383 33.83 -11.23 15.50
CA ASN A 383 35.06 -10.57 15.05
C ASN A 383 36.25 -11.01 15.91
N ASP A 384 36.12 -11.06 17.24
CA ASP A 384 37.15 -11.52 18.18
C ASP A 384 37.53 -12.99 17.90
N TYR A 385 36.57 -13.85 17.62
CA TYR A 385 36.80 -15.22 17.20
C TYR A 385 37.64 -15.30 15.92
N THR A 386 37.32 -14.44 14.95
CA THR A 386 38.05 -14.38 13.69
C THR A 386 39.52 -13.99 13.89
N VAL A 387 39.76 -12.98 14.74
CA VAL A 387 41.12 -12.57 15.11
C VAL A 387 41.84 -13.71 15.86
N ALA A 388 41.15 -14.36 16.78
CA ALA A 388 41.74 -15.47 17.56
C ALA A 388 42.14 -16.64 16.67
N VAL A 389 41.34 -16.98 15.66
CA VAL A 389 41.70 -18.05 14.68
C VAL A 389 43.01 -17.75 13.98
N ALA A 390 43.28 -16.46 13.67
CA ALA A 390 44.51 -16.06 12.96
C ALA A 390 45.70 -15.82 13.88
N GLU A 391 45.50 -15.26 15.09
CA GLU A 391 46.58 -14.70 15.92
C GLU A 391 46.77 -15.44 17.25
N ASP A 392 45.68 -16.00 17.86
CA ASP A 392 45.71 -16.63 19.18
C ASP A 392 44.72 -17.81 19.29
N PRO A 393 44.99 -18.95 18.61
CA PRO A 393 44.09 -20.11 18.60
C PRO A 393 43.73 -20.67 19.98
N GLY A 394 44.52 -20.36 21.02
CA GLY A 394 44.23 -20.77 22.40
C GLY A 394 42.96 -20.16 22.99
N LYS A 395 42.49 -19.05 22.46
CA LYS A 395 41.24 -18.38 22.89
C LYS A 395 39.98 -18.99 22.29
N ILE A 396 40.06 -19.79 21.24
CA ILE A 396 38.91 -20.34 20.51
C ILE A 396 37.98 -21.09 21.45
N GLU A 397 38.52 -21.95 22.32
CA GLU A 397 37.74 -22.76 23.28
C GLU A 397 36.99 -21.88 24.32
N ILE A 398 37.47 -20.68 24.55
CA ILE A 398 36.84 -19.71 25.46
C ILE A 398 35.76 -18.92 24.69
N LEU A 399 36.02 -18.53 23.45
CA LEU A 399 35.11 -17.69 22.65
C LEU A 399 33.86 -18.45 22.19
N ARG A 400 33.99 -19.75 21.85
CA ARG A 400 32.81 -20.56 21.42
C ARG A 400 31.64 -20.54 22.39
N PRO A 401 31.78 -20.85 23.68
CA PRO A 401 30.69 -20.75 24.64
C PRO A 401 30.20 -19.31 24.83
N MET A 402 31.11 -18.31 24.83
CA MET A 402 30.71 -16.90 24.95
C MET A 402 29.84 -16.44 23.78
N ILE A 403 30.18 -16.85 22.54
CA ILE A 403 29.37 -16.54 21.35
C ILE A 403 27.99 -17.20 21.49
N TRP A 404 27.95 -18.49 21.89
CA TRP A 404 26.69 -19.18 22.07
C TRP A 404 25.78 -18.52 23.15
N GLU A 405 26.38 -18.17 24.29
CA GLU A 405 25.63 -17.47 25.36
C GLU A 405 25.07 -16.14 24.88
N ALA A 406 25.86 -15.35 24.13
CA ALA A 406 25.37 -14.10 23.55
C ALA A 406 24.30 -14.33 22.46
N VAL A 407 24.41 -15.38 21.65
CA VAL A 407 23.40 -15.78 20.66
C VAL A 407 22.09 -16.17 21.32
N ALA A 408 22.15 -17.00 22.38
CA ALA A 408 20.97 -17.42 23.12
C ALA A 408 20.33 -16.23 23.90
N GLN A 409 21.15 -15.34 24.47
CA GLN A 409 20.64 -14.13 25.14
C GLN A 409 19.93 -13.18 24.17
N ALA A 410 20.39 -13.14 22.90
CA ALA A 410 19.77 -12.34 21.84
C ALA A 410 18.62 -13.06 21.11
N ASP A 411 18.26 -14.29 21.49
CA ASP A 411 17.28 -15.18 20.84
C ASP A 411 17.64 -15.50 19.36
N LEU A 412 18.88 -15.34 18.95
CA LEU A 412 19.33 -15.61 17.57
C LEU A 412 19.38 -17.11 17.23
N ASP A 413 19.44 -17.98 18.23
CA ASP A 413 19.29 -19.43 18.09
C ASP A 413 17.88 -19.79 17.58
N LYS A 414 16.86 -19.07 18.01
CA LYS A 414 15.46 -19.20 17.54
C LYS A 414 15.31 -18.72 16.09
N ASP A 415 15.96 -17.60 15.73
CA ASP A 415 15.97 -17.12 14.35
C ASP A 415 16.63 -18.10 13.38
N LEU A 416 17.76 -18.65 13.80
CA LEU A 416 18.54 -19.61 12.99
C LEU A 416 18.01 -21.04 13.09
N GLU A 417 17.00 -21.29 13.92
CA GLU A 417 16.43 -22.62 14.18
C GLU A 417 17.53 -23.65 14.47
N ILE A 418 18.44 -23.34 15.41
CA ILE A 418 19.62 -24.15 15.70
C ILE A 418 19.77 -24.41 17.20
N THR A 419 20.01 -25.67 17.57
CA THR A 419 20.35 -26.01 18.96
C THR A 419 21.85 -25.85 19.23
N ARG A 420 22.20 -25.78 20.53
CA ARG A 420 23.59 -25.70 20.96
C ARG A 420 24.43 -26.88 20.42
N GLU A 421 23.88 -28.06 20.45
CA GLU A 421 24.57 -29.30 19.98
C GLU A 421 24.86 -29.17 18.48
N GLN A 422 23.89 -28.78 17.69
CA GLN A 422 24.07 -28.60 16.24
C GLN A 422 25.09 -27.50 15.92
N ALA A 423 25.06 -26.37 16.67
CA ALA A 423 26.03 -25.30 16.50
C ALA A 423 27.46 -25.77 16.77
N PHE A 424 27.65 -26.58 17.84
CA PHE A 424 28.97 -27.06 18.23
C PHE A 424 29.48 -28.24 17.39
N GLU A 425 28.62 -29.03 16.73
CA GLU A 425 29.02 -30.03 15.73
C GLU A 425 29.69 -29.41 14.49
N GLY A 426 29.29 -28.20 14.11
CA GLY A 426 29.81 -27.51 12.93
C GLY A 426 30.01 -26.02 13.17
N PHE A 427 30.80 -25.65 14.20
CA PHE A 427 30.85 -24.27 14.70
C PHE A 427 31.23 -23.23 13.64
N ASP A 428 32.14 -23.53 12.74
CA ASP A 428 32.53 -22.61 11.66
C ASP A 428 31.39 -22.37 10.68
N ARG A 429 30.61 -23.42 10.35
CA ARG A 429 29.43 -23.31 9.50
C ARG A 429 28.29 -22.54 10.19
N PHE A 430 28.14 -22.76 11.50
CA PHE A 430 27.20 -21.94 12.31
C PHE A 430 27.58 -20.48 12.29
N LEU A 431 28.87 -20.15 12.49
CA LEU A 431 29.36 -18.77 12.42
C LEU A 431 29.14 -18.12 11.03
N GLU A 432 29.36 -18.87 9.95
CA GLU A 432 29.05 -18.37 8.59
C GLU A 432 27.56 -17.99 8.44
N ARG A 433 26.66 -18.84 8.93
CA ARG A 433 25.21 -18.54 8.91
C ARG A 433 24.86 -17.35 9.81
N LEU A 434 25.35 -17.34 11.02
CA LEU A 434 25.11 -16.27 11.99
C LEU A 434 25.60 -14.93 11.47
N HIS A 435 26.83 -14.87 10.97
CA HIS A 435 27.41 -13.65 10.40
C HIS A 435 26.61 -13.16 9.18
N ALA A 436 26.26 -14.07 8.26
CA ALA A 436 25.45 -13.70 7.10
C ALA A 436 24.09 -13.13 7.50
N TYR A 437 23.44 -13.72 8.52
CA TYR A 437 22.13 -13.26 9.01
C TYR A 437 22.20 -11.89 9.71
N ILE A 438 23.15 -11.69 10.60
CA ILE A 438 23.35 -10.42 11.32
C ILE A 438 23.65 -9.27 10.35
N GLU A 439 24.55 -9.51 9.39
CA GLU A 439 24.92 -8.49 8.39
C GLU A 439 23.76 -8.25 7.39
N GLU A 440 22.89 -9.24 7.14
CA GLU A 440 21.68 -9.03 6.34
C GLU A 440 20.67 -8.14 7.08
N LEU A 441 20.49 -8.34 8.38
CA LEU A 441 19.69 -7.45 9.22
C LEU A 441 20.22 -6.00 9.17
N ALA A 442 21.55 -5.84 9.37
CA ALA A 442 22.20 -4.53 9.35
C ALA A 442 22.06 -3.80 8.01
N ASP A 443 22.11 -4.54 6.88
CA ASP A 443 22.00 -4.01 5.50
C ASP A 443 20.54 -3.79 5.06
N THR A 444 19.56 -4.15 5.90
CA THR A 444 18.14 -3.96 5.59
C THR A 444 17.79 -2.48 5.57
N MET A 445 17.12 -2.05 4.51
CA MET A 445 16.62 -0.70 4.38
C MET A 445 15.40 -0.51 5.27
N ILE A 446 15.38 0.57 6.05
CA ILE A 446 14.27 0.98 6.93
C ILE A 446 13.95 2.46 6.74
N ASN A 447 12.74 2.85 7.13
CA ASN A 447 12.34 4.25 7.16
C ASN A 447 13.00 4.99 8.34
N ASP A 448 13.52 6.19 8.11
CA ASP A 448 14.02 7.11 9.14
C ASP A 448 12.96 8.17 9.48
N GLY A 449 11.93 7.76 10.20
CA GLY A 449 10.77 8.59 10.53
C GLY A 449 9.75 8.66 9.39
N LEU A 450 9.03 9.79 9.32
CA LEU A 450 7.97 10.07 8.36
C LEU A 450 8.35 11.22 7.44
N HIS A 451 7.68 11.33 6.30
CA HIS A 451 7.76 12.52 5.44
C HIS A 451 6.83 13.62 5.95
N VAL A 452 7.23 14.87 5.86
CA VAL A 452 6.38 16.05 6.04
C VAL A 452 6.29 16.76 4.69
N MET A 453 5.08 16.96 4.16
CA MET A 453 4.88 17.59 2.85
C MET A 453 5.66 18.89 2.70
N GLY A 454 6.34 19.02 1.59
CA GLY A 454 7.14 20.19 1.27
C GLY A 454 8.46 20.29 2.02
N THR A 455 8.84 19.32 2.84
CA THR A 455 10.07 19.34 3.64
C THR A 455 11.05 18.28 3.16
N PRO A 456 12.11 18.65 2.42
CA PRO A 456 13.11 17.69 1.98
C PRO A 456 13.95 17.19 3.15
N PRO A 457 14.41 15.92 3.12
CA PRO A 457 15.40 15.44 4.07
C PRO A 457 16.66 16.30 3.97
N GLN A 458 17.34 16.53 5.11
CA GLN A 458 18.52 17.41 5.20
C GLN A 458 19.71 16.65 5.77
N ASP A 459 20.89 17.22 5.60
CA ASP A 459 22.14 16.76 6.19
C ASP A 459 22.38 15.25 5.98
N ARG A 460 22.72 14.54 7.02
CA ARG A 460 22.99 13.10 6.99
C ARG A 460 21.82 12.26 6.44
N ARG A 461 20.58 12.65 6.72
CA ARG A 461 19.37 11.97 6.22
C ARG A 461 19.26 12.05 4.69
N LEU A 462 19.62 13.18 4.09
CA LEU A 462 19.66 13.34 2.63
C LEU A 462 20.78 12.50 2.03
N GLU A 463 21.95 12.43 2.67
CA GLU A 463 23.08 11.63 2.22
C GLU A 463 22.72 10.12 2.21
N GLU A 464 22.21 9.62 3.33
CA GLU A 464 21.77 8.22 3.45
C GLU A 464 20.65 7.89 2.44
N PHE A 465 19.66 8.77 2.31
CA PHE A 465 18.58 8.61 1.34
C PHE A 465 19.12 8.52 -0.10
N ALA A 466 20.04 9.41 -0.49
CA ALA A 466 20.66 9.37 -1.81
C ALA A 466 21.44 8.06 -2.07
N VAL A 467 22.15 7.54 -1.05
CA VAL A 467 22.83 6.24 -1.14
C VAL A 467 21.84 5.10 -1.31
N GLN A 468 20.71 5.11 -0.56
CA GLN A 468 19.68 4.08 -0.70
C GLN A 468 19.00 4.09 -2.08
N LEU A 469 18.69 5.27 -2.62
CA LEU A 469 18.06 5.42 -3.94
C LEU A 469 19.02 5.04 -5.10
N THR A 470 20.35 5.09 -4.89
CA THR A 470 21.35 4.69 -5.86
C THR A 470 21.97 3.30 -5.58
N ARG A 471 21.40 2.58 -4.60
CA ARG A 471 21.81 1.19 -4.29
C ARG A 471 21.63 0.26 -5.48
N LEU A 472 20.58 0.47 -6.27
CA LEU A 472 20.32 -0.19 -7.54
C LEU A 472 20.60 0.77 -8.71
N ALA A 473 20.74 0.23 -9.90
CA ALA A 473 20.87 1.04 -11.11
C ALA A 473 19.56 1.79 -11.40
N ASN A 474 19.66 3.06 -11.80
CA ASN A 474 18.53 3.92 -12.22
C ASN A 474 18.64 4.22 -13.72
N GLY A 475 17.86 3.51 -14.53
CA GLY A 475 17.97 3.61 -15.98
C GLY A 475 19.38 3.27 -16.47
N ASP A 476 20.04 4.24 -17.13
CA ASP A 476 21.41 4.10 -17.62
C ASP A 476 22.48 4.41 -16.53
N THR A 477 22.08 4.90 -15.35
CA THR A 477 22.99 5.18 -14.22
C THR A 477 23.30 3.89 -13.48
N PRO A 478 24.59 3.52 -13.29
CA PRO A 478 24.95 2.30 -12.57
C PRO A 478 24.55 2.30 -11.10
N SER A 479 24.56 1.13 -10.46
CA SER A 479 24.46 1.01 -8.99
C SER A 479 25.72 1.58 -8.31
N LEU A 480 25.56 2.50 -7.37
CA LEU A 480 26.68 3.00 -6.57
C LEU A 480 27.36 1.89 -5.78
N ARG A 481 26.57 1.03 -5.14
CA ARG A 481 27.08 -0.12 -4.37
C ARG A 481 27.92 -1.07 -5.24
N GLU A 482 27.41 -1.47 -6.40
CA GLU A 482 28.12 -2.35 -7.34
C GLU A 482 29.39 -1.69 -7.85
N ALA A 483 29.34 -0.40 -8.21
CA ALA A 483 30.49 0.36 -8.67
C ALA A 483 31.60 0.46 -7.61
N VAL A 484 31.23 0.67 -6.34
CA VAL A 484 32.19 0.71 -5.22
C VAL A 484 32.82 -0.66 -4.97
N VAL A 485 32.04 -1.76 -4.95
CA VAL A 485 32.58 -3.12 -4.80
C VAL A 485 33.59 -3.44 -5.90
N ARG A 486 33.29 -3.07 -7.15
CA ARG A 486 34.22 -3.25 -8.28
C ARG A 486 35.48 -2.38 -8.15
N ALA A 487 35.35 -1.14 -7.68
CA ALA A 487 36.50 -0.26 -7.41
C ALA A 487 37.40 -0.80 -6.30
N MET A 488 36.84 -1.53 -5.31
CA MET A 488 37.57 -2.27 -4.29
C MET A 488 38.26 -3.52 -4.86
N GLY A 489 38.03 -3.89 -6.10
CA GLY A 489 38.66 -5.00 -6.80
C GLY A 489 37.94 -6.35 -6.68
N PHE A 490 36.68 -6.36 -6.32
CA PHE A 490 35.85 -7.56 -6.14
C PHE A 490 34.78 -7.67 -7.22
N ASP A 491 34.40 -8.91 -7.53
CA ASP A 491 33.21 -9.20 -8.35
C ASP A 491 31.96 -9.12 -7.48
N TYR A 492 30.97 -8.31 -7.89
CA TYR A 492 29.79 -8.02 -7.09
C TYR A 492 28.90 -9.25 -6.89
N ASP A 493 28.72 -10.05 -7.94
CA ASP A 493 27.88 -11.24 -7.87
C ASP A 493 28.51 -12.31 -6.98
N ASP A 494 29.83 -12.51 -7.11
CA ASP A 494 30.61 -13.45 -6.25
C ASP A 494 30.53 -13.03 -4.76
N VAL A 495 30.60 -11.72 -4.47
CA VAL A 495 30.47 -11.19 -3.10
C VAL A 495 29.08 -11.49 -2.53
N LEU A 496 28.02 -11.26 -3.30
CA LEU A 496 26.65 -11.51 -2.85
C LEU A 496 26.35 -13.01 -2.67
N ASP A 497 26.93 -13.88 -3.50
CA ASP A 497 26.75 -15.34 -3.41
C ASP A 497 27.48 -15.96 -2.22
N ASN A 498 28.45 -15.24 -1.64
CA ASN A 498 29.28 -15.73 -0.54
C ASN A 498 29.23 -14.82 0.70
N ARG A 499 28.06 -14.28 1.05
CA ARG A 499 27.90 -13.31 2.13
C ARG A 499 28.54 -13.75 3.45
N GLY A 500 28.30 -14.96 3.93
CA GLY A 500 28.83 -15.46 5.21
C GLY A 500 30.27 -16.02 5.12
N LYS A 501 30.76 -16.29 3.90
CA LYS A 501 32.01 -17.04 3.71
C LYS A 501 33.23 -16.13 3.62
N ARG A 502 34.24 -16.40 4.45
CA ARG A 502 35.54 -15.73 4.38
C ARG A 502 36.42 -16.44 3.36
N LEU A 503 36.74 -15.80 2.26
CA LEU A 503 37.44 -16.38 1.15
C LEU A 503 38.78 -15.68 0.89
N ARG A 504 39.83 -16.46 0.47
CA ARG A 504 41.14 -15.88 0.15
C ARG A 504 41.04 -14.82 -0.95
N ARG A 505 40.17 -15.01 -1.96
CA ARG A 505 39.95 -14.03 -3.03
C ARG A 505 39.25 -12.75 -2.55
N PHE A 506 38.69 -12.76 -1.36
CA PHE A 506 38.15 -11.60 -0.66
C PHE A 506 39.12 -11.01 0.38
N ASN A 507 40.40 -11.29 0.26
CA ASN A 507 41.45 -10.84 1.19
C ASN A 507 41.18 -11.26 2.65
N GLY A 508 40.48 -12.37 2.87
CA GLY A 508 40.11 -12.88 4.19
C GLY A 508 38.79 -12.26 4.74
N PHE A 509 38.16 -11.36 4.02
CA PHE A 509 36.81 -10.85 4.38
C PHE A 509 35.72 -11.82 3.95
N SER A 510 34.54 -11.69 4.53
CA SER A 510 33.30 -12.26 4.00
C SER A 510 32.69 -11.36 2.92
N GLY A 511 31.78 -11.91 2.12
CA GLY A 511 31.02 -11.09 1.20
C GLY A 511 30.24 -9.97 1.91
N ALA A 512 29.69 -10.26 3.08
CA ALA A 512 28.98 -9.28 3.91
C ALA A 512 29.89 -8.15 4.43
N ASP A 513 31.11 -8.48 4.88
CA ASP A 513 32.12 -7.46 5.26
C ASP A 513 32.41 -6.50 4.08
N ILE A 514 32.49 -7.04 2.86
CA ILE A 514 32.73 -6.23 1.66
C ILE A 514 31.54 -5.33 1.36
N ILE A 515 30.31 -5.84 1.48
CA ILE A 515 29.10 -5.04 1.27
C ILE A 515 28.99 -3.91 2.29
N ARG A 516 29.23 -4.17 3.56
CA ARG A 516 29.25 -3.15 4.62
C ARG A 516 30.29 -2.05 4.33
N ARG A 517 31.52 -2.43 4.01
CA ARG A 517 32.59 -1.49 3.63
C ARG A 517 32.25 -0.70 2.36
N ALA A 518 31.57 -1.33 1.40
CA ALA A 518 31.12 -0.64 0.19
C ALA A 518 30.03 0.38 0.51
N HIS A 519 29.13 0.06 1.44
CA HIS A 519 28.12 1.01 1.92
C HIS A 519 28.76 2.20 2.65
N GLU A 520 29.67 1.95 3.60
CA GLU A 520 30.43 2.98 4.30
C GLU A 520 31.17 3.90 3.31
N LYS A 521 31.84 3.30 2.29
CA LYS A 521 32.52 4.07 1.25
C LYS A 521 31.59 4.88 0.35
N ALA A 522 30.41 4.32 0.04
CA ALA A 522 29.38 5.06 -0.70
C ALA A 522 28.90 6.28 0.08
N LEU A 523 28.70 6.15 1.41
CA LEU A 523 28.38 7.25 2.29
C LEU A 523 29.49 8.30 2.36
N ASP A 524 30.75 7.90 2.46
CA ASP A 524 31.91 8.82 2.44
C ASP A 524 31.94 9.64 1.15
N LEU A 525 31.71 8.99 0.00
CA LEU A 525 31.68 9.63 -1.31
C LEU A 525 30.54 10.66 -1.42
N VAL A 526 29.33 10.29 -0.97
CA VAL A 526 28.18 11.21 -0.98
C VAL A 526 28.37 12.33 0.05
N HIS A 527 28.94 12.04 1.21
CA HIS A 527 29.31 13.06 2.21
C HIS A 527 30.34 14.06 1.66
N GLY A 528 31.40 13.55 1.01
CA GLY A 528 32.37 14.40 0.33
C GLY A 528 31.74 15.29 -0.74
N LEU A 529 30.76 14.77 -1.49
CA LEU A 529 30.01 15.55 -2.46
C LEU A 529 29.08 16.57 -1.78
N ALA A 530 28.42 16.21 -0.67
CA ALA A 530 27.58 17.10 0.14
C ALA A 530 28.39 18.29 0.70
N ALA A 531 29.63 18.05 1.14
CA ALA A 531 30.54 19.11 1.62
C ALA A 531 30.87 20.15 0.53
N THR A 532 30.73 19.80 -0.74
CA THR A 532 30.86 20.75 -1.86
C THR A 532 29.58 21.49 -2.21
N GLY A 533 28.46 21.18 -1.52
CA GLY A 533 27.11 21.64 -1.87
C GLY A 533 26.50 20.87 -3.06
N TYR A 534 26.88 19.63 -3.28
CA TYR A 534 26.47 18.78 -4.42
C TYR A 534 26.81 19.40 -5.79
N ARG A 535 28.01 19.89 -5.91
CA ARG A 535 28.48 20.52 -7.16
C ARG A 535 29.00 19.48 -8.13
N PRO A 536 28.43 19.34 -9.34
CA PRO A 536 28.85 18.36 -10.35
C PRO A 536 30.31 18.52 -10.81
N ASP A 537 30.78 19.78 -10.89
CA ASP A 537 32.17 20.09 -11.26
C ASP A 537 33.20 19.66 -10.17
N ARG A 538 32.74 19.18 -9.01
CA ARG A 538 33.57 18.70 -7.92
C ARG A 538 33.65 17.18 -7.81
N VAL A 539 32.88 16.44 -8.59
CA VAL A 539 32.87 14.96 -8.55
C VAL A 539 34.27 14.37 -8.74
N ASP A 540 35.00 14.81 -9.77
CA ASP A 540 36.37 14.33 -10.04
C ASP A 540 37.35 14.63 -8.88
N ALA A 541 37.17 15.71 -8.15
CA ALA A 541 37.99 16.02 -6.98
C ALA A 541 37.65 15.12 -5.79
N VAL A 542 36.34 14.87 -5.54
CA VAL A 542 35.88 14.00 -4.43
C VAL A 542 36.31 12.55 -4.66
N THR A 543 36.16 12.04 -5.89
CA THR A 543 36.56 10.66 -6.22
C THR A 543 38.08 10.45 -6.14
N LYS A 544 38.89 11.43 -6.58
CA LYS A 544 40.35 11.36 -6.47
C LYS A 544 40.85 11.43 -5.03
N ASP A 545 40.14 12.12 -4.15
CA ASP A 545 40.51 12.22 -2.73
C ASP A 545 40.16 10.93 -1.98
N LEU A 546 39.03 10.30 -2.30
CA LEU A 546 38.47 9.20 -1.54
C LEU A 546 38.72 7.82 -2.15
N LEU A 547 39.11 7.71 -3.41
CA LEU A 547 39.34 6.44 -4.11
C LEU A 547 40.82 6.23 -4.46
N GLU A 548 41.34 5.04 -4.23
CA GLU A 548 42.69 4.64 -4.66
C GLU A 548 42.82 4.54 -6.19
N ARG A 549 41.69 4.29 -6.88
CA ARG A 549 41.63 4.11 -8.35
C ARG A 549 40.45 4.85 -8.93
N PRO A 550 40.56 5.53 -10.06
CA PRO A 550 39.46 6.15 -10.76
C PRO A 550 38.39 5.13 -11.15
N SER A 551 37.14 5.52 -11.08
CA SER A 551 35.99 4.70 -11.50
C SER A 551 34.95 5.55 -12.24
N ALA A 552 34.84 5.34 -13.55
CA ALA A 552 33.89 6.05 -14.38
C ALA A 552 32.42 5.79 -13.93
N ASP A 553 32.16 4.57 -13.44
CA ASP A 553 30.82 4.24 -12.94
C ASP A 553 30.48 5.06 -11.67
N ILE A 554 31.41 5.20 -10.73
CA ILE A 554 31.21 6.03 -9.53
C ILE A 554 31.06 7.50 -9.92
N ASP A 555 31.90 8.02 -10.82
CA ASP A 555 31.80 9.40 -11.32
C ASP A 555 30.42 9.67 -11.95
N ALA A 556 29.90 8.70 -12.73
CA ALA A 556 28.58 8.80 -13.34
C ALA A 556 27.45 8.87 -12.31
N VAL A 557 27.52 8.00 -11.27
CA VAL A 557 26.51 8.01 -10.19
C VAL A 557 26.57 9.27 -9.36
N LEU A 558 27.75 9.72 -8.94
CA LEU A 558 27.91 10.98 -8.19
C LEU A 558 27.44 12.19 -9.00
N THR A 559 27.69 12.20 -10.30
CA THR A 559 27.17 13.23 -11.20
C THR A 559 25.65 13.22 -11.24
N TYR A 560 25.03 12.02 -11.36
CA TYR A 560 23.58 11.85 -11.30
C TYR A 560 23.00 12.34 -9.96
N ILE A 561 23.65 12.01 -8.84
CA ILE A 561 23.24 12.50 -7.50
C ILE A 561 23.28 14.03 -7.45
N ALA A 562 24.35 14.66 -7.97
CA ALA A 562 24.53 16.10 -7.95
C ALA A 562 23.60 16.86 -8.90
N ASP A 563 23.47 16.39 -10.14
CA ASP A 563 22.75 17.10 -11.21
C ASP A 563 21.23 16.82 -11.20
N THR A 564 20.82 15.63 -10.73
CA THR A 564 19.45 15.17 -10.93
C THR A 564 18.78 14.77 -9.63
N LEU A 565 19.34 13.81 -8.88
CA LEU A 565 18.66 13.18 -7.77
C LEU A 565 18.41 14.14 -6.61
N VAL A 566 19.47 14.77 -6.08
CA VAL A 566 19.35 15.71 -4.94
C VAL A 566 18.55 16.96 -5.32
N PRO A 567 18.74 17.58 -6.49
CA PRO A 567 17.84 18.63 -6.96
C PRO A 567 16.36 18.21 -7.00
N ASN A 568 16.04 17.00 -7.49
CA ASN A 568 14.67 16.51 -7.55
C ASN A 568 14.10 16.19 -6.16
N ILE A 569 14.88 15.60 -5.24
CA ILE A 569 14.45 15.40 -3.85
C ILE A 569 14.12 16.75 -3.19
N ARG A 570 14.96 17.78 -3.37
CA ARG A 570 14.72 19.12 -2.82
C ARG A 570 13.48 19.80 -3.39
N ARG A 571 13.04 19.42 -4.57
CA ARG A 571 11.80 19.91 -5.18
C ARG A 571 10.53 19.34 -4.58
N CYS A 572 10.59 18.49 -3.55
CA CYS A 572 9.39 18.10 -2.80
C CYS A 572 8.64 19.31 -2.19
N THR A 573 9.26 20.48 -2.10
CA THR A 573 8.55 21.75 -1.81
C THR A 573 7.40 22.02 -2.77
N GLU A 574 7.45 21.46 -3.98
CA GLU A 574 6.37 21.55 -4.98
C GLU A 574 5.08 20.82 -4.53
N GLU A 575 5.12 19.93 -3.54
CA GLU A 575 3.96 19.28 -2.92
C GLU A 575 3.00 20.32 -2.31
N ILE A 576 3.54 21.30 -1.60
CA ILE A 576 2.77 22.44 -1.04
C ILE A 576 2.40 23.44 -2.14
N ASP A 577 3.33 23.77 -3.02
CA ASP A 577 3.12 24.73 -4.10
C ASP A 577 1.98 24.29 -5.03
N PHE A 578 1.96 23.02 -5.44
CA PHE A 578 0.90 22.47 -6.30
C PHE A 578 -0.41 22.21 -5.55
N SER A 579 -0.38 22.01 -4.22
CA SER A 579 -1.61 22.01 -3.42
C SER A 579 -2.30 23.37 -3.51
N PHE A 580 -1.58 24.47 -3.32
CA PHE A 580 -2.11 25.82 -3.48
C PHE A 580 -2.52 26.12 -4.91
N HIS A 581 -1.76 25.63 -5.87
CA HIS A 581 -2.08 25.77 -7.28
C HIS A 581 -3.39 25.07 -7.64
N GLY A 582 -3.60 23.86 -7.09
CA GLY A 582 -4.86 23.12 -7.19
C GLY A 582 -6.02 23.86 -6.53
N PHE A 583 -5.85 24.42 -5.30
CA PHE A 583 -6.86 25.23 -4.64
C PHE A 583 -7.20 26.49 -5.45
N ALA A 584 -6.28 26.99 -6.23
CA ALA A 584 -6.50 28.12 -7.11
C ALA A 584 -7.10 27.75 -8.48
N GLY A 585 -7.42 26.48 -8.74
CA GLY A 585 -7.95 26.01 -10.01
C GLY A 585 -6.90 26.05 -11.13
N GLY A 586 -5.62 25.84 -10.80
CA GLY A 586 -4.53 25.68 -11.74
C GLY A 586 -4.38 24.25 -12.24
N PHE A 587 -3.53 24.04 -13.25
CA PHE A 587 -3.18 22.75 -13.78
C PHE A 587 -2.07 22.09 -12.95
N VAL A 588 -2.34 20.93 -12.37
CA VAL A 588 -1.32 20.11 -11.70
C VAL A 588 -0.68 19.18 -12.73
N PRO A 589 0.63 19.28 -12.99
CA PRO A 589 1.30 18.46 -14.00
C PRO A 589 1.22 16.96 -13.69
N PRO A 590 1.07 16.09 -14.70
CA PRO A 590 1.17 14.65 -14.49
C PRO A 590 2.59 14.23 -14.16
N GLY A 591 2.72 13.11 -13.44
CA GLY A 591 3.99 12.46 -13.15
C GLY A 591 3.87 10.95 -13.11
N PRO A 592 4.99 10.21 -13.25
CA PRO A 592 5.00 8.79 -13.00
C PRO A 592 4.88 8.48 -11.50
N SER A 593 4.47 7.26 -11.19
CA SER A 593 4.46 6.68 -9.84
C SER A 593 5.30 5.41 -9.80
N GLY A 594 5.76 4.99 -8.64
CA GLY A 594 6.58 3.79 -8.50
C GLY A 594 7.28 3.72 -7.14
N ALA A 595 8.25 2.81 -7.01
CA ALA A 595 9.08 2.68 -5.82
C ALA A 595 10.49 3.27 -6.08
N PRO A 596 10.81 4.47 -5.54
CA PRO A 596 12.10 5.11 -5.80
C PRO A 596 13.31 4.23 -5.45
N SER A 597 13.21 3.43 -4.39
CA SER A 597 14.28 2.53 -3.93
C SER A 597 14.52 1.31 -4.85
N ARG A 598 13.58 1.02 -5.76
CA ARG A 598 13.67 -0.09 -6.73
C ARG A 598 14.42 0.29 -8.04
N GLY A 599 15.28 1.28 -8.01
CA GLY A 599 15.92 1.80 -9.22
C GLY A 599 14.97 2.61 -10.12
N GLN A 600 14.00 3.27 -9.50
CA GLN A 600 13.00 4.12 -10.15
C GLN A 600 13.06 5.57 -9.62
N ALA A 601 14.23 6.04 -9.19
CA ALA A 601 14.36 7.39 -8.66
C ALA A 601 14.12 8.51 -9.71
N ASP A 602 14.00 8.15 -10.99
CA ASP A 602 13.59 9.01 -12.09
C ASP A 602 12.11 9.44 -12.06
N ILE A 603 11.30 8.83 -11.18
CA ILE A 603 9.92 9.28 -10.93
C ILE A 603 9.86 10.62 -10.18
N LEU A 604 10.92 11.00 -9.49
CA LEU A 604 11.04 12.31 -8.82
C LEU A 604 11.19 13.47 -9.83
N PRO A 605 10.75 14.68 -9.49
CA PRO A 605 10.24 15.15 -8.22
C PRO A 605 8.77 14.82 -7.98
N THR A 606 8.34 14.90 -6.71
CA THR A 606 6.94 14.85 -6.26
C THR A 606 6.19 16.17 -6.47
N GLY A 607 4.94 16.25 -6.02
CA GLY A 607 4.03 17.37 -6.26
C GLY A 607 3.29 17.23 -7.60
N ARG A 608 3.05 16.00 -8.06
CA ARG A 608 2.45 15.70 -9.37
C ARG A 608 1.10 15.00 -9.22
N ASN A 609 0.25 15.18 -10.23
CA ASN A 609 -0.95 14.36 -10.40
C ASN A 609 -0.56 13.04 -11.07
N PHE A 610 -0.05 12.09 -10.31
CA PHE A 610 0.51 10.87 -10.86
C PHE A 610 -0.51 10.06 -11.67
N TYR A 611 -0.03 9.32 -12.64
CA TYR A 611 -0.81 8.47 -13.52
C TYR A 611 -0.58 6.97 -13.24
N SER A 612 -1.57 6.17 -13.62
CA SER A 612 -1.50 4.71 -13.63
C SER A 612 -0.65 4.17 -14.80
N VAL A 613 -0.75 2.88 -15.06
CA VAL A 613 -0.07 2.20 -16.18
C VAL A 613 -1.08 1.79 -17.26
N ASP A 614 -0.61 1.61 -18.51
CA ASP A 614 -1.45 1.03 -19.56
C ASP A 614 -1.65 -0.48 -19.31
N PRO A 615 -2.88 -0.95 -18.99
CA PRO A 615 -3.17 -2.35 -18.70
C PRO A 615 -2.82 -3.32 -19.84
N ASN A 616 -2.75 -2.83 -21.08
CA ASN A 616 -2.46 -3.66 -22.25
C ASN A 616 -0.99 -4.08 -22.37
N LYS A 617 -0.10 -3.40 -21.63
CA LYS A 617 1.35 -3.65 -21.63
C LYS A 617 1.82 -4.56 -20.52
N ILE A 618 0.91 -5.13 -19.74
CA ILE A 618 1.21 -5.98 -18.58
C ILE A 618 0.96 -7.46 -18.91
N PRO A 619 1.90 -8.36 -18.52
CA PRO A 619 3.22 -8.08 -17.97
C PRO A 619 4.20 -7.57 -19.02
N SER A 620 5.13 -6.71 -18.59
CA SER A 620 6.21 -6.25 -19.45
C SER A 620 7.26 -7.35 -19.71
N PRO A 621 8.10 -7.24 -20.78
CA PRO A 621 9.19 -8.19 -20.99
C PRO A 621 10.19 -8.27 -19.82
N ALA A 622 10.42 -7.17 -19.10
CA ALA A 622 11.26 -7.14 -17.90
C ALA A 622 10.60 -7.87 -16.73
N ALA A 623 9.31 -7.60 -16.48
CA ALA A 623 8.52 -8.28 -15.45
C ALA A 623 8.46 -9.80 -15.70
N TRP A 624 8.42 -10.23 -16.97
CA TRP A 624 8.50 -11.65 -17.31
C TRP A 624 9.76 -12.32 -16.74
N GLN A 625 10.93 -11.65 -16.82
CA GLN A 625 12.18 -12.20 -16.29
C GLN A 625 12.16 -12.31 -14.76
N VAL A 626 11.56 -11.33 -14.09
CA VAL A 626 11.42 -11.34 -12.62
C VAL A 626 10.42 -12.42 -12.18
N GLY A 627 9.26 -12.52 -12.83
CA GLY A 627 8.25 -13.54 -12.53
C GLY A 627 8.76 -14.96 -12.73
N VAL A 628 9.62 -15.22 -13.74
CA VAL A 628 10.30 -16.51 -13.90
C VAL A 628 11.19 -16.81 -12.70
N ARG A 629 12.01 -15.84 -12.24
CA ARG A 629 12.87 -16.02 -11.06
C ARG A 629 12.07 -16.25 -9.78
N LEU A 630 10.98 -15.51 -9.57
CA LEU A 630 10.08 -15.71 -8.42
C LEU A 630 9.50 -17.12 -8.44
N GLY A 631 8.95 -17.57 -9.58
CA GLY A 631 8.40 -18.92 -9.72
C GLY A 631 9.43 -20.04 -9.52
N ASP A 632 10.67 -19.86 -10.02
CA ASP A 632 11.75 -20.83 -9.79
C ASP A 632 12.15 -20.86 -8.29
N ALA A 633 12.34 -19.70 -7.64
CA ALA A 633 12.68 -19.61 -6.23
C ALA A 633 11.59 -20.22 -5.32
N LEU A 634 10.30 -19.98 -5.64
CA LEU A 634 9.17 -20.58 -4.93
C LEU A 634 9.20 -22.11 -5.02
N ILE A 635 9.38 -22.63 -6.22
CA ILE A 635 9.41 -24.08 -6.47
C ILE A 635 10.60 -24.71 -5.76
N GLU A 636 11.81 -24.12 -5.87
CA GLU A 636 13.03 -24.59 -5.23
C GLU A 636 12.86 -24.66 -3.71
N ARG A 637 12.39 -23.57 -3.10
CA ARG A 637 12.17 -23.49 -1.65
C ARG A 637 11.17 -24.55 -1.15
N TYR A 638 10.07 -24.77 -1.90
CA TYR A 638 9.10 -25.79 -1.52
C TYR A 638 9.62 -27.21 -1.73
N LEU A 639 10.38 -27.47 -2.81
CA LEU A 639 11.00 -28.78 -3.05
C LEU A 639 12.03 -29.11 -1.96
N GLU A 640 12.81 -28.16 -1.50
CA GLU A 640 13.74 -28.33 -0.38
C GLU A 640 13.02 -28.74 0.90
N ALA A 641 11.87 -28.12 1.19
CA ALA A 641 11.09 -28.40 2.39
C ALA A 641 10.26 -29.68 2.31
N SER A 642 9.69 -30.02 1.14
CA SER A 642 8.69 -31.08 1.00
C SER A 642 9.11 -32.28 0.16
N GLY A 643 10.16 -32.16 -0.65
CA GLY A 643 10.63 -33.18 -1.58
C GLY A 643 9.73 -33.43 -2.80
N LYS A 644 8.69 -32.62 -3.01
CA LYS A 644 7.70 -32.76 -4.10
C LYS A 644 7.22 -31.41 -4.62
N TYR A 645 6.68 -31.38 -5.84
CA TYR A 645 6.00 -30.18 -6.36
C TYR A 645 4.68 -29.93 -5.61
N PRO A 646 4.27 -28.65 -5.42
CA PRO A 646 2.99 -28.30 -4.80
C PRO A 646 1.82 -28.70 -5.71
N ASP A 647 0.75 -29.22 -5.12
CA ASP A 647 -0.47 -29.58 -5.85
C ASP A 647 -1.21 -28.34 -6.36
N SER A 648 -1.31 -27.32 -5.50
CA SER A 648 -1.90 -26.02 -5.81
C SER A 648 -1.21 -24.91 -5.04
N ILE A 649 -1.13 -23.73 -5.68
CA ILE A 649 -0.50 -22.52 -5.17
C ILE A 649 -1.53 -21.40 -5.11
N GLY A 650 -1.76 -20.84 -3.93
CA GLY A 650 -2.49 -19.58 -3.76
C GLY A 650 -1.54 -18.39 -3.90
N ILE A 651 -1.84 -17.46 -4.80
CA ILE A 651 -1.07 -16.23 -4.96
C ILE A 651 -1.93 -15.00 -4.74
N LEU A 652 -1.46 -14.09 -3.88
CA LEU A 652 -2.13 -12.82 -3.65
C LEU A 652 -1.62 -11.78 -4.65
N VAL A 653 -2.56 -11.12 -5.35
CA VAL A 653 -2.25 -10.13 -6.39
C VAL A 653 -2.81 -8.76 -6.02
N TYR A 654 -1.91 -7.80 -5.79
CA TYR A 654 -2.27 -6.41 -5.54
C TYR A 654 -2.18 -5.53 -6.78
N GLY A 655 -3.03 -4.50 -6.83
CA GLY A 655 -2.99 -3.50 -7.90
C GLY A 655 -1.71 -2.66 -7.88
N SER A 656 -1.28 -2.16 -6.72
CA SER A 656 -0.08 -1.32 -6.59
C SER A 656 1.20 -2.05 -6.98
N THR A 657 1.40 -3.29 -6.51
CA THR A 657 2.53 -4.13 -6.93
C THR A 657 2.51 -4.36 -8.44
N THR A 658 1.33 -4.67 -9.01
CA THR A 658 1.19 -4.86 -10.47
C THR A 658 1.55 -3.58 -11.25
N MET A 659 1.19 -2.38 -10.74
CA MET A 659 1.54 -1.10 -11.38
C MET A 659 3.03 -0.79 -11.26
N ARG A 660 3.63 -0.87 -10.07
CA ARG A 660 5.05 -0.57 -9.81
C ARG A 660 5.99 -1.48 -10.58
N THR A 661 5.67 -2.78 -10.62
CA THR A 661 6.51 -3.80 -11.27
C THR A 661 6.20 -3.98 -12.75
N ARG A 662 5.08 -3.45 -13.21
CA ARG A 662 4.50 -3.76 -14.52
C ARG A 662 4.25 -5.24 -14.73
N GLY A 663 3.86 -5.94 -13.63
CA GLY A 663 3.26 -7.27 -13.63
C GLY A 663 4.17 -8.44 -13.31
N ASP A 664 5.08 -8.34 -12.34
CA ASP A 664 5.92 -9.45 -11.87
C ASP A 664 5.05 -10.65 -11.43
N ASP A 665 4.02 -10.43 -10.58
CA ASP A 665 3.11 -11.49 -10.11
C ASP A 665 2.33 -12.14 -11.27
N ILE A 666 1.91 -11.35 -12.24
CA ILE A 666 1.18 -11.85 -13.42
C ILE A 666 2.08 -12.74 -14.28
N ALA A 667 3.33 -12.35 -14.42
CA ALA A 667 4.35 -13.14 -15.11
C ALA A 667 4.63 -14.45 -14.38
N GLU A 668 4.74 -14.42 -13.06
CA GLU A 668 4.91 -15.60 -12.21
C GLU A 668 3.73 -16.59 -12.37
N ILE A 669 2.48 -16.10 -12.31
CA ILE A 669 1.27 -16.91 -12.53
C ILE A 669 1.33 -17.64 -13.86
N TYR A 670 1.64 -16.93 -14.96
CA TYR A 670 1.74 -17.58 -16.28
C TYR A 670 2.88 -18.58 -16.34
N TYR A 671 4.05 -18.24 -15.79
CA TYR A 671 5.20 -19.14 -15.77
C TYR A 671 4.91 -20.43 -14.99
N LEU A 672 4.31 -20.33 -13.80
CA LEU A 672 3.95 -21.50 -12.97
C LEU A 672 2.99 -22.44 -13.72
N MET A 673 2.02 -21.89 -14.47
CA MET A 673 1.13 -22.65 -15.35
C MET A 673 1.83 -23.18 -16.62
N GLY A 674 3.06 -22.77 -16.92
CA GLY A 674 3.82 -23.15 -18.12
C GLY A 674 3.37 -22.41 -19.39
N LEU A 675 3.01 -21.15 -19.24
CA LEU A 675 2.64 -20.24 -20.34
C LEU A 675 3.60 -19.05 -20.40
N LYS A 676 3.68 -18.40 -21.54
CA LYS A 676 4.51 -17.21 -21.79
C LYS A 676 3.69 -16.14 -22.53
N PRO A 677 3.78 -14.86 -22.14
CA PRO A 677 3.15 -13.75 -22.87
C PRO A 677 3.73 -13.58 -24.28
N VAL A 678 2.88 -13.14 -25.20
CA VAL A 678 3.27 -12.74 -26.56
C VAL A 678 3.06 -11.26 -26.70
N TRP A 679 4.14 -10.52 -27.02
CA TRP A 679 4.12 -9.08 -27.19
C TRP A 679 4.08 -8.67 -28.66
N ALA A 680 3.24 -7.67 -28.97
CA ALA A 680 3.24 -7.04 -30.28
C ALA A 680 4.53 -6.25 -30.51
N LYS A 681 5.14 -6.41 -31.68
CA LYS A 681 6.32 -5.65 -32.09
C LYS A 681 5.98 -4.15 -32.18
N GLY A 682 6.77 -3.32 -31.52
CA GLY A 682 6.67 -1.85 -31.56
C GLY A 682 5.78 -1.25 -30.48
N SER A 683 4.57 -1.79 -30.19
CA SER A 683 3.68 -1.25 -29.14
C SER A 683 4.00 -1.78 -27.74
N GLY A 684 4.58 -2.99 -27.64
CA GLY A 684 4.78 -3.69 -26.37
C GLY A 684 3.50 -4.25 -25.75
N ASN A 685 2.35 -4.18 -26.44
CA ASN A 685 1.08 -4.72 -25.94
C ASN A 685 1.13 -6.24 -25.91
N VAL A 686 0.57 -6.84 -24.86
CA VAL A 686 0.40 -8.30 -24.76
C VAL A 686 -0.80 -8.71 -25.60
N THR A 687 -0.55 -9.50 -26.65
CA THR A 687 -1.56 -9.93 -27.63
C THR A 687 -2.12 -11.32 -27.38
N GLY A 688 -1.50 -12.13 -26.53
CA GLY A 688 -1.92 -13.47 -26.21
C GLY A 688 -0.91 -14.23 -25.35
N LEU A 689 -1.14 -15.53 -25.20
CA LEU A 689 -0.31 -16.44 -24.44
C LEU A 689 0.20 -17.58 -25.34
N GLN A 690 1.43 -17.99 -25.13
CA GLN A 690 2.08 -19.11 -25.79
C GLN A 690 2.39 -20.22 -24.77
N VAL A 691 2.16 -21.46 -25.16
CA VAL A 691 2.50 -22.64 -24.35
C VAL A 691 4.00 -22.87 -24.35
N ILE A 692 4.60 -23.04 -23.17
CA ILE A 692 5.96 -23.55 -23.02
C ILE A 692 5.88 -25.09 -23.09
N PRO A 693 6.56 -25.75 -24.05
CA PRO A 693 6.55 -27.21 -24.12
C PRO A 693 7.11 -27.85 -22.82
N LEU A 694 6.58 -28.99 -22.40
CA LEU A 694 7.07 -29.69 -21.19
C LEU A 694 8.56 -30.03 -21.30
N SER A 695 9.09 -30.28 -22.51
CA SER A 695 10.53 -30.50 -22.75
C SER A 695 11.41 -29.27 -22.43
N GLU A 696 10.85 -28.06 -22.52
CA GLU A 696 11.49 -26.79 -22.18
C GLU A 696 11.23 -26.44 -20.72
N LEU A 697 9.98 -26.63 -20.26
CA LEU A 697 9.53 -26.33 -18.90
C LEU A 697 10.25 -27.21 -17.85
N LYS A 698 10.55 -28.46 -18.16
CA LYS A 698 11.25 -29.47 -17.34
C LYS A 698 10.59 -29.76 -15.98
N ARG A 699 9.35 -29.41 -15.79
CA ARG A 699 8.54 -29.62 -14.58
C ARG A 699 7.08 -29.74 -14.94
N PRO A 700 6.21 -30.24 -14.03
CA PRO A 700 4.78 -30.20 -14.26
C PRO A 700 4.24 -28.77 -14.36
N ARG A 701 3.09 -28.62 -15.04
CA ARG A 701 2.28 -27.39 -14.95
C ARG A 701 1.56 -27.37 -13.62
N LEU A 702 1.74 -26.30 -12.87
CA LEU A 702 1.18 -26.18 -11.53
C LEU A 702 -0.22 -25.55 -11.58
N ASP A 703 -1.06 -25.88 -10.61
CA ASP A 703 -2.37 -25.27 -10.44
C ASP A 703 -2.23 -23.99 -9.59
N VAL A 704 -2.57 -22.86 -10.16
CA VAL A 704 -2.42 -21.54 -9.52
C VAL A 704 -3.78 -20.91 -9.31
N VAL A 705 -4.01 -20.42 -8.09
CA VAL A 705 -5.26 -19.81 -7.66
C VAL A 705 -4.97 -18.35 -7.23
N PRO A 706 -5.09 -17.39 -8.16
CA PRO A 706 -4.94 -15.98 -7.80
C PRO A 706 -6.11 -15.48 -6.95
N ARG A 707 -5.79 -14.88 -5.81
CA ARG A 707 -6.71 -14.03 -5.06
C ARG A 707 -6.38 -12.57 -5.38
N ILE A 708 -7.26 -11.91 -6.10
CA ILE A 708 -7.06 -10.54 -6.56
C ILE A 708 -7.66 -9.52 -5.58
N SER A 709 -6.97 -8.39 -5.39
CA SER A 709 -7.53 -7.25 -4.66
C SER A 709 -8.63 -6.55 -5.46
N GLY A 710 -9.49 -5.78 -4.79
CA GLY A 710 -10.51 -4.98 -5.46
C GLY A 710 -9.90 -3.98 -6.45
N PHE A 711 -8.76 -3.38 -6.13
CA PHE A 711 -8.05 -2.45 -7.00
C PHE A 711 -7.49 -3.12 -8.26
N PHE A 712 -6.95 -4.33 -8.11
CA PHE A 712 -6.51 -5.11 -9.27
C PHE A 712 -7.69 -5.43 -10.20
N ARG A 713 -8.83 -5.89 -9.63
CA ARG A 713 -10.06 -6.15 -10.39
C ARG A 713 -10.46 -4.93 -11.22
N ASP A 714 -10.45 -3.75 -10.59
CA ASP A 714 -10.97 -2.52 -11.18
C ASP A 714 -10.00 -1.90 -12.20
N ALA A 715 -8.70 -1.93 -11.93
CA ALA A 715 -7.68 -1.37 -12.80
C ALA A 715 -7.30 -2.29 -13.97
N PHE A 716 -7.45 -3.61 -13.81
CA PHE A 716 -6.94 -4.62 -14.74
C PHE A 716 -7.95 -5.69 -15.17
N PRO A 717 -9.18 -5.32 -15.56
CA PRO A 717 -10.18 -6.30 -15.98
C PRO A 717 -9.76 -7.15 -17.18
N ASN A 718 -8.90 -6.63 -18.06
CA ASN A 718 -8.27 -7.35 -19.15
C ASN A 718 -7.30 -8.44 -18.67
N LEU A 719 -6.57 -8.22 -17.58
CA LEU A 719 -5.68 -9.23 -17.00
C LEU A 719 -6.48 -10.34 -16.31
N VAL A 720 -7.55 -9.98 -15.60
CA VAL A 720 -8.48 -10.95 -14.99
C VAL A 720 -9.00 -11.91 -16.06
N ALA A 721 -9.48 -11.37 -17.20
CA ALA A 721 -9.97 -12.17 -18.32
C ALA A 721 -8.87 -13.07 -18.93
N ARG A 722 -7.63 -12.56 -19.03
CA ARG A 722 -6.50 -13.29 -19.59
C ARG A 722 -5.99 -14.39 -18.67
N ILE A 723 -6.03 -14.21 -17.35
CA ILE A 723 -5.70 -15.27 -16.39
C ILE A 723 -6.74 -16.41 -16.49
N ASP A 724 -8.03 -16.08 -16.56
CA ASP A 724 -9.08 -17.09 -16.78
C ASP A 724 -8.90 -17.83 -18.12
N GLU A 725 -8.51 -17.12 -19.18
CA GLU A 725 -8.15 -17.72 -20.46
C GLU A 725 -6.97 -18.68 -20.32
N ALA A 726 -5.92 -18.30 -19.58
CA ALA A 726 -4.76 -19.13 -19.31
C ALA A 726 -5.14 -20.45 -18.61
N VAL A 727 -5.98 -20.38 -17.58
CA VAL A 727 -6.50 -21.55 -16.87
C VAL A 727 -7.21 -22.52 -17.82
N ARG A 728 -8.15 -22.00 -18.63
CA ARG A 728 -8.90 -22.82 -19.59
C ARG A 728 -8.01 -23.42 -20.68
N MET A 729 -7.01 -22.65 -21.13
CA MET A 729 -6.04 -23.09 -22.12
C MET A 729 -5.22 -24.27 -21.58
N VAL A 730 -4.67 -24.18 -20.35
CA VAL A 730 -3.88 -25.24 -19.72
C VAL A 730 -4.74 -26.47 -19.40
N ALA A 731 -5.98 -26.29 -18.94
CA ALA A 731 -6.92 -27.37 -18.69
C ALA A 731 -7.26 -28.17 -19.96
N ALA A 732 -7.21 -27.53 -21.13
CA ALA A 732 -7.49 -28.17 -22.42
C ALA A 732 -6.35 -29.08 -22.94
N PHE A 733 -5.09 -28.88 -22.44
CA PHE A 733 -3.95 -29.68 -22.92
C PHE A 733 -4.07 -31.15 -22.48
N LYS A 734 -4.05 -32.07 -23.46
CA LYS A 734 -4.11 -33.49 -23.21
C LYS A 734 -2.74 -34.04 -22.77
N GLU A 735 -2.36 -33.69 -21.57
CA GLU A 735 -1.11 -34.12 -20.92
C GLU A 735 -1.43 -35.10 -19.78
N PRO A 736 -0.46 -35.96 -19.37
CA PRO A 736 -0.64 -36.89 -18.25
C PRO A 736 -0.89 -36.13 -16.94
N PRO A 737 -1.66 -36.67 -15.99
CA PRO A 737 -1.97 -36.02 -14.71
C PRO A 737 -0.77 -35.61 -13.87
N GLU A 738 0.33 -36.37 -13.95
CA GLU A 738 1.60 -36.09 -13.30
C GLU A 738 2.38 -34.94 -13.94
N SER A 739 2.03 -34.54 -15.16
CA SER A 739 2.68 -33.47 -15.91
C SER A 739 1.85 -32.17 -15.94
N ASN A 740 0.56 -32.24 -15.58
CA ASN A 740 -0.36 -31.10 -15.61
C ASN A 740 -1.34 -31.16 -14.43
N PHE A 741 -0.94 -30.59 -13.31
CA PHE A 741 -1.71 -30.59 -12.07
C PHE A 741 -3.00 -29.77 -12.20
N LEU A 742 -2.97 -28.65 -12.91
CA LEU A 742 -4.16 -27.84 -13.16
C LEU A 742 -5.24 -28.64 -13.89
N ARG A 743 -4.86 -29.28 -14.99
CA ARG A 743 -5.79 -30.15 -15.72
C ARG A 743 -6.33 -31.30 -14.85
N ARG A 744 -5.45 -31.97 -14.14
CA ARG A 744 -5.83 -33.05 -13.21
C ARG A 744 -6.90 -32.59 -12.22
N ASN A 745 -6.69 -31.45 -11.59
CA ASN A 745 -7.59 -30.90 -10.59
C ASN A 745 -8.92 -30.44 -11.20
N VAL A 746 -8.89 -29.79 -12.37
CA VAL A 746 -10.10 -29.38 -13.10
C VAL A 746 -10.97 -30.60 -13.46
N TYR A 747 -10.37 -31.67 -13.98
CA TYR A 747 -11.14 -32.84 -14.37
C TYR A 747 -11.64 -33.65 -13.18
N LYS A 748 -10.94 -33.63 -12.06
CA LYS A 748 -11.43 -34.18 -10.79
C LYS A 748 -12.67 -33.42 -10.31
N ASP A 749 -12.64 -32.12 -10.30
CA ASP A 749 -13.78 -31.26 -9.90
C ASP A 749 -14.95 -31.43 -10.86
N LEU A 750 -14.69 -31.52 -12.17
CA LEU A 750 -15.70 -31.74 -13.20
C LEU A 750 -16.45 -33.07 -12.99
N GLU A 751 -15.73 -34.13 -12.65
CA GLU A 751 -16.33 -35.42 -12.38
C GLU A 751 -17.21 -35.42 -11.12
N GLU A 752 -16.76 -34.71 -10.06
CA GLU A 752 -17.54 -34.52 -8.84
C GLU A 752 -18.83 -33.71 -9.12
N LEU A 753 -18.73 -32.61 -9.83
CA LEU A 753 -19.86 -31.74 -10.18
C LEU A 753 -20.88 -32.43 -11.07
N ARG A 754 -20.45 -33.26 -12.06
CA ARG A 754 -21.33 -34.06 -12.86
C ARG A 754 -22.14 -35.07 -12.02
N ARG A 755 -21.57 -35.64 -10.98
CA ARG A 755 -22.28 -36.55 -10.06
C ARG A 755 -23.39 -35.86 -9.27
N THR A 756 -23.33 -34.53 -9.11
CA THR A 756 -24.43 -33.75 -8.51
C THR A 756 -25.56 -33.45 -9.47
N GLY A 757 -25.44 -33.80 -10.73
CA GLY A 757 -26.45 -33.56 -11.76
C GLY A 757 -26.32 -32.20 -12.47
N MET A 758 -25.21 -31.51 -12.29
CA MET A 758 -24.92 -30.24 -12.97
C MET A 758 -24.71 -30.48 -14.47
N ASP A 759 -25.19 -29.56 -15.31
CA ASP A 759 -24.92 -29.55 -16.74
C ASP A 759 -23.43 -29.55 -17.07
N GLU A 760 -23.05 -30.21 -18.19
CA GLU A 760 -21.62 -30.37 -18.51
C GLU A 760 -20.88 -29.06 -18.75
N GLU A 761 -21.50 -28.10 -19.43
CA GLU A 761 -20.88 -26.79 -19.70
C GLU A 761 -20.76 -25.97 -18.41
N GLU A 762 -21.80 -25.98 -17.58
CA GLU A 762 -21.80 -25.34 -16.27
C GLU A 762 -20.79 -26.00 -15.33
N ALA A 763 -20.76 -27.33 -15.26
CA ALA A 763 -19.81 -28.09 -14.44
C ALA A 763 -18.35 -27.83 -14.86
N PHE A 764 -18.07 -27.78 -16.17
CA PHE A 764 -16.73 -27.43 -16.65
C PHE A 764 -16.37 -25.98 -16.32
N ARG A 765 -17.32 -25.08 -16.44
CA ARG A 765 -17.14 -23.68 -16.08
C ARG A 765 -16.82 -23.54 -14.58
N GLU A 766 -17.61 -24.19 -13.73
CA GLU A 766 -17.43 -24.21 -12.27
C GLU A 766 -16.08 -24.83 -11.87
N ALA A 767 -15.67 -25.92 -12.54
CA ALA A 767 -14.39 -26.58 -12.28
C ALA A 767 -13.16 -25.76 -12.69
N THR A 768 -13.31 -24.79 -13.60
CA THR A 768 -12.20 -23.94 -14.09
C THR A 768 -12.04 -22.63 -13.33
N PHE A 769 -12.91 -22.27 -12.39
CA PHE A 769 -12.71 -21.07 -11.60
C PHE A 769 -11.41 -21.13 -10.78
N ARG A 770 -10.53 -20.15 -11.01
CA ARG A 770 -9.26 -19.96 -10.27
C ARG A 770 -9.06 -18.53 -9.79
N VAL A 771 -9.64 -17.54 -10.45
CA VAL A 771 -9.52 -16.14 -10.05
C VAL A 771 -10.65 -15.81 -9.08
N PHE A 772 -10.28 -15.48 -7.84
CA PHE A 772 -11.21 -15.13 -6.77
C PHE A 772 -10.86 -13.78 -6.16
N GLY A 773 -11.85 -13.08 -5.59
CA GLY A 773 -11.69 -11.79 -4.95
C GLY A 773 -12.90 -11.38 -4.14
N CYS A 774 -12.93 -10.12 -3.67
CA CYS A 774 -14.12 -9.55 -3.05
C CYS A 774 -15.22 -9.27 -4.09
N PRO A 775 -16.49 -9.08 -3.66
CA PRO A 775 -17.59 -8.79 -4.59
C PRO A 775 -17.35 -7.50 -5.37
N PRO A 776 -17.95 -7.36 -6.57
CA PRO A 776 -17.89 -6.13 -7.35
C PRO A 776 -18.41 -4.93 -6.55
N GLY A 777 -17.76 -3.78 -6.71
CA GLY A 777 -18.15 -2.54 -6.05
C GLY A 777 -17.81 -2.44 -4.58
N THR A 778 -17.14 -3.44 -4.00
CA THR A 778 -16.65 -3.45 -2.61
C THR A 778 -15.16 -3.77 -2.53
N TYR A 779 -14.58 -3.57 -1.36
CA TYR A 779 -13.15 -3.77 -1.08
C TYR A 779 -13.00 -4.42 0.29
N GLY A 780 -11.81 -5.01 0.55
CA GLY A 780 -11.52 -5.67 1.81
C GLY A 780 -11.52 -7.20 1.71
N ALA A 781 -11.27 -7.84 2.83
CA ALA A 781 -11.26 -9.31 2.97
C ALA A 781 -12.01 -9.78 4.23
N GLY A 782 -12.48 -8.86 5.06
CA GLY A 782 -13.35 -9.11 6.21
C GLY A 782 -12.65 -9.60 7.47
N VAL A 783 -11.33 -9.79 7.45
CA VAL A 783 -10.57 -10.32 8.60
C VAL A 783 -10.16 -9.20 9.55
N ALA A 784 -9.69 -8.08 9.01
CA ALA A 784 -9.24 -6.96 9.82
C ALA A 784 -10.39 -6.39 10.68
N GLU A 785 -11.57 -6.29 10.11
CA GLU A 785 -12.76 -5.81 10.82
C GLU A 785 -13.12 -6.68 12.03
N LEU A 786 -12.96 -8.01 11.92
CA LEU A 786 -13.18 -8.94 13.04
C LEU A 786 -12.09 -8.84 14.11
N VAL A 787 -10.83 -8.74 13.68
CA VAL A 787 -9.69 -8.63 14.59
C VAL A 787 -9.77 -7.31 15.38
N GLU A 788 -10.00 -6.19 14.69
CA GLU A 788 -10.07 -4.87 15.30
C GLU A 788 -11.28 -4.72 16.25
N SER A 789 -12.41 -5.29 15.89
CA SER A 789 -13.62 -5.29 16.73
C SER A 789 -13.59 -6.33 17.85
N LYS A 790 -12.56 -7.19 17.91
CA LYS A 790 -12.43 -8.33 18.84
C LYS A 790 -13.58 -9.36 18.73
N ASN A 791 -14.38 -9.31 17.65
CA ASN A 791 -15.58 -10.14 17.48
C ASN A 791 -15.27 -11.48 16.77
N TRP A 792 -14.34 -12.23 17.33
CA TRP A 792 -13.99 -13.57 16.91
C TRP A 792 -13.55 -14.40 18.13
N GLU A 793 -13.90 -15.68 18.17
CA GLU A 793 -13.54 -16.60 19.23
C GLU A 793 -12.41 -17.55 18.81
N THR A 794 -12.44 -17.97 17.55
CA THR A 794 -11.50 -18.93 17.00
C THR A 794 -10.99 -18.51 15.62
N GLN A 795 -9.87 -19.07 15.20
CA GLN A 795 -9.35 -18.88 13.84
C GLN A 795 -10.32 -19.40 12.76
N GLN A 796 -11.25 -20.29 13.10
CA GLN A 796 -12.29 -20.75 12.17
C GLN A 796 -13.20 -19.58 11.77
N ASP A 797 -13.54 -18.69 12.70
CA ASP A 797 -14.39 -17.51 12.44
C ASP A 797 -13.71 -16.57 11.42
N LEU A 798 -12.41 -16.33 11.60
CA LEU A 798 -11.61 -15.53 10.65
C LEU A 798 -11.56 -16.18 9.26
N GLY A 799 -11.32 -17.50 9.21
CA GLY A 799 -11.27 -18.26 7.96
C GLY A 799 -12.61 -18.29 7.22
N ASP A 800 -13.71 -18.49 7.91
CA ASP A 800 -15.05 -18.52 7.32
C ASP A 800 -15.47 -17.13 6.82
N ASN A 801 -15.16 -16.07 7.57
CA ASN A 801 -15.43 -14.71 7.10
C ASN A 801 -14.58 -14.35 5.88
N TYR A 802 -13.30 -14.71 5.86
CA TYR A 802 -12.46 -14.54 4.68
C TYR A 802 -13.03 -15.25 3.44
N ILE A 803 -13.48 -16.50 3.59
CA ILE A 803 -14.10 -17.25 2.48
C ILE A 803 -15.37 -16.55 1.99
N ARG A 804 -16.18 -16.02 2.89
CA ARG A 804 -17.38 -15.27 2.55
C ARG A 804 -17.06 -14.05 1.68
N TYR A 805 -16.07 -13.26 2.07
CA TYR A 805 -15.64 -12.07 1.32
C TYR A 805 -14.89 -12.40 0.04
N SER A 806 -14.09 -13.46 0.03
CA SER A 806 -13.14 -13.77 -1.04
C SER A 806 -13.62 -14.83 -2.05
N SER A 807 -14.80 -15.42 -1.87
CA SER A 807 -15.32 -16.51 -2.74
C SER A 807 -16.02 -16.03 -4.01
N HIS A 808 -15.80 -14.80 -4.45
CA HIS A 808 -16.40 -14.26 -5.65
C HIS A 808 -15.51 -14.55 -6.86
N ALA A 809 -16.04 -15.34 -7.81
CA ALA A 809 -15.30 -15.82 -8.97
C ALA A 809 -15.32 -14.81 -10.13
N TYR A 810 -14.20 -14.65 -10.79
CA TYR A 810 -14.01 -13.74 -11.93
C TYR A 810 -13.53 -14.51 -13.17
N GLY A 811 -13.94 -14.06 -14.35
CA GLY A 811 -13.54 -14.60 -15.63
C GLY A 811 -14.71 -14.72 -16.61
N ARG A 812 -14.59 -15.54 -17.64
CA ARG A 812 -15.63 -15.69 -18.68
C ARG A 812 -16.97 -16.11 -18.09
N GLY A 813 -18.00 -15.28 -18.27
CA GLY A 813 -19.35 -15.54 -17.78
C GLY A 813 -19.53 -15.36 -16.26
N SER A 814 -18.53 -14.78 -15.57
CA SER A 814 -18.62 -14.45 -14.15
C SER A 814 -17.89 -13.14 -13.85
N TYR A 815 -18.59 -12.20 -13.26
CA TYR A 815 -18.04 -10.96 -12.73
C TYR A 815 -18.42 -10.86 -11.26
N GLY A 816 -17.71 -11.62 -10.42
CA GLY A 816 -17.91 -11.64 -8.98
C GLY A 816 -19.11 -12.47 -8.52
N ASN A 817 -19.51 -13.50 -9.25
CA ASN A 817 -20.54 -14.43 -8.77
C ASN A 817 -19.99 -15.19 -7.56
N GLN A 818 -20.75 -15.21 -6.48
CA GLN A 818 -20.36 -15.89 -5.27
C GLN A 818 -20.30 -17.41 -5.48
N LYS A 819 -19.17 -18.05 -5.22
CA LYS A 819 -18.87 -19.46 -5.44
C LYS A 819 -18.09 -20.08 -4.26
N PRO A 820 -18.68 -20.11 -3.05
CA PRO A 820 -17.98 -20.55 -1.84
C PRO A 820 -17.51 -21.99 -1.92
N ASP A 821 -18.30 -22.90 -2.50
CA ASP A 821 -17.92 -24.31 -2.64
C ASP A 821 -16.77 -24.50 -3.62
N ALA A 822 -16.76 -23.74 -4.74
CA ALA A 822 -15.64 -23.75 -5.67
C ALA A 822 -14.36 -23.25 -4.99
N TYR A 823 -14.46 -22.18 -4.20
CA TYR A 823 -13.30 -21.64 -3.48
C TYR A 823 -12.80 -22.59 -2.40
N ARG A 824 -13.70 -23.19 -1.60
CA ARG A 824 -13.35 -24.23 -0.60
C ARG A 824 -12.63 -25.43 -1.22
N ARG A 825 -13.05 -25.88 -2.42
CA ARG A 825 -12.33 -26.94 -3.15
C ARG A 825 -10.89 -26.54 -3.50
N GLN A 826 -10.64 -25.27 -3.87
CA GLN A 826 -9.29 -24.78 -4.13
C GLN A 826 -8.46 -24.72 -2.84
N LEU A 827 -9.00 -24.12 -1.77
CA LEU A 827 -8.34 -24.03 -0.46
C LEU A 827 -7.96 -25.41 0.09
N ALA A 828 -8.84 -26.42 -0.07
CA ALA A 828 -8.61 -27.79 0.40
C ALA A 828 -7.36 -28.45 -0.18
N ARG A 829 -6.89 -28.06 -1.37
CA ARG A 829 -5.71 -28.63 -2.05
C ARG A 829 -4.51 -27.70 -2.10
N MET A 830 -4.64 -26.50 -1.55
CA MET A 830 -3.61 -25.47 -1.61
C MET A 830 -2.46 -25.80 -0.66
N ASP A 831 -1.35 -26.30 -1.22
CA ASP A 831 -0.17 -26.66 -0.43
C ASP A 831 0.67 -25.42 -0.07
N VAL A 832 0.73 -24.44 -0.96
CA VAL A 832 1.54 -23.25 -0.86
C VAL A 832 0.66 -22.01 -0.98
N THR A 833 0.96 -21.00 -0.18
CA THR A 833 0.49 -19.62 -0.40
C THR A 833 1.70 -18.71 -0.57
N VAL A 834 1.58 -17.68 -1.41
CA VAL A 834 2.65 -16.71 -1.63
C VAL A 834 2.12 -15.30 -1.82
N LYS A 835 2.86 -14.34 -1.31
CA LYS A 835 2.73 -12.92 -1.57
C LYS A 835 4.12 -12.33 -1.83
N ASN A 836 4.29 -11.61 -2.94
CA ASN A 836 5.57 -11.00 -3.30
C ASN A 836 5.64 -9.55 -2.84
N GLU A 837 6.81 -9.16 -2.31
CA GLU A 837 7.21 -7.80 -1.99
C GLU A 837 8.16 -7.28 -3.07
N ASP A 838 7.75 -6.21 -3.72
CA ASP A 838 8.51 -5.62 -4.82
C ASP A 838 9.47 -4.50 -4.37
N SER A 839 9.35 -4.04 -3.14
CA SER A 839 10.24 -3.04 -2.53
C SER A 839 10.30 -3.22 -1.01
N ARG A 840 11.33 -2.67 -0.38
CA ARG A 840 11.47 -2.60 1.07
C ARG A 840 10.95 -1.28 1.68
N GLU A 841 10.26 -0.48 0.89
CA GLU A 841 9.60 0.77 1.33
C GLU A 841 8.41 0.47 2.26
N TYR A 842 7.78 -0.67 2.04
CA TYR A 842 6.81 -1.32 2.93
C TYR A 842 7.23 -2.77 3.18
N ASP A 843 6.86 -3.30 4.32
CA ASP A 843 7.00 -4.71 4.67
C ASP A 843 5.69 -5.26 5.22
N MET A 844 5.65 -6.54 5.55
CA MET A 844 4.45 -7.24 5.99
C MET A 844 3.82 -6.62 7.26
N MET A 845 4.58 -5.92 8.09
CA MET A 845 4.10 -5.27 9.32
C MET A 845 3.73 -3.80 9.12
N SER A 846 3.76 -3.29 7.89
CA SER A 846 3.53 -1.85 7.64
C SER A 846 2.05 -1.48 7.52
N CYS A 847 1.14 -2.43 7.31
CA CYS A 847 -0.26 -2.14 7.01
C CYS A 847 -1.16 -3.32 7.35
N THR A 848 -2.35 -3.01 7.87
CA THR A 848 -3.43 -3.95 8.17
C THR A 848 -3.80 -4.84 6.97
N ASP A 849 -3.74 -4.30 5.75
CA ASP A 849 -4.11 -5.03 4.55
C ASP A 849 -3.26 -6.27 4.28
N TYR A 850 -2.03 -6.32 4.78
CA TYR A 850 -1.20 -7.51 4.60
C TYR A 850 -1.77 -8.73 5.31
N TYR A 851 -2.11 -8.63 6.60
CA TYR A 851 -2.73 -9.76 7.29
C TYR A 851 -4.19 -9.95 6.91
N ASN A 852 -4.92 -8.88 6.61
CA ASN A 852 -6.32 -8.94 6.15
C ASN A 852 -6.46 -9.83 4.90
N TYR A 853 -5.61 -9.62 3.91
CA TYR A 853 -5.65 -10.33 2.64
C TYR A 853 -4.82 -11.61 2.63
N TYR A 854 -3.55 -11.53 3.02
CA TYR A 854 -2.64 -12.66 2.93
C TYR A 854 -2.74 -13.57 4.17
N GLY A 855 -2.72 -13.01 5.37
CA GLY A 855 -3.02 -13.75 6.59
C GLY A 855 -4.41 -14.40 6.51
N GLY A 856 -5.41 -13.66 6.01
CA GLY A 856 -6.75 -14.18 5.74
C GLY A 856 -6.77 -15.40 4.82
N MET A 857 -5.95 -15.41 3.75
CA MET A 857 -5.81 -16.58 2.89
C MET A 857 -5.18 -17.76 3.63
N ILE A 858 -4.17 -17.51 4.46
CA ILE A 858 -3.49 -18.54 5.26
C ILE A 858 -4.47 -19.19 6.25
N VAL A 859 -5.21 -18.37 7.03
CA VAL A 859 -6.19 -18.90 7.99
C VAL A 859 -7.36 -19.60 7.30
N ALA A 860 -7.79 -19.14 6.13
CA ALA A 860 -8.84 -19.80 5.35
C ALA A 860 -8.40 -21.18 4.83
N VAL A 861 -7.14 -21.32 4.41
CA VAL A 861 -6.58 -22.66 4.10
C VAL A 861 -6.57 -23.54 5.34
N LYS A 862 -6.14 -23.01 6.50
CA LYS A 862 -6.14 -23.74 7.76
C LYS A 862 -7.55 -24.17 8.16
N SER A 863 -8.54 -23.30 8.07
CA SER A 863 -9.95 -23.60 8.43
C SER A 863 -10.55 -24.73 7.59
N VAL A 864 -10.11 -24.89 6.33
CA VAL A 864 -10.59 -25.95 5.43
C VAL A 864 -9.75 -27.23 5.51
N ARG A 865 -8.43 -27.12 5.67
CA ARG A 865 -7.50 -28.27 5.67
C ARG A 865 -7.18 -28.81 7.05
N GLY A 866 -7.44 -28.05 8.12
CA GLY A 866 -7.02 -28.37 9.50
C GLY A 866 -5.53 -28.16 9.76
N ARG A 867 -4.77 -27.53 8.82
CA ARG A 867 -3.36 -27.19 8.98
C ARG A 867 -3.00 -25.98 8.10
N LEU A 868 -1.97 -25.25 8.53
CA LEU A 868 -1.42 -24.14 7.76
C LEU A 868 -0.87 -24.60 6.40
N PRO A 869 -0.96 -23.78 5.35
CA PRO A 869 -0.18 -23.97 4.13
C PRO A 869 1.30 -23.66 4.37
N PHE A 870 2.15 -24.03 3.42
CA PHE A 870 3.51 -23.51 3.39
C PHE A 870 3.47 -22.08 2.88
N ALA A 871 3.39 -21.13 3.82
CA ALA A 871 3.20 -19.72 3.52
C ALA A 871 4.56 -19.04 3.26
N MET A 872 4.68 -18.34 2.13
CA MET A 872 5.93 -17.72 1.67
C MET A 872 5.76 -16.25 1.31
N MET A 873 6.84 -15.50 1.54
CA MET A 873 7.02 -14.12 1.10
C MET A 873 8.14 -14.07 0.07
N GLY A 874 7.83 -13.62 -1.15
CA GLY A 874 8.83 -13.39 -2.19
C GLY A 874 9.38 -11.96 -2.09
N ASP A 875 10.69 -11.79 -2.13
CA ASP A 875 11.37 -10.49 -2.17
C ASP A 875 11.95 -10.26 -3.57
N SER A 876 11.39 -9.32 -4.30
CA SER A 876 11.87 -8.88 -5.61
C SER A 876 12.32 -7.40 -5.61
N ALA A 877 12.64 -6.84 -4.42
CA ALA A 877 13.16 -5.48 -4.29
C ALA A 877 14.43 -5.27 -5.14
N ASP A 878 15.29 -6.30 -5.21
CA ASP A 878 16.29 -6.41 -6.28
C ASP A 878 15.78 -7.35 -7.38
N PRO A 879 15.34 -6.83 -8.54
CA PRO A 879 14.79 -7.65 -9.62
C PRO A 879 15.77 -8.69 -10.20
N LYS A 880 17.07 -8.53 -9.98
CA LYS A 880 18.09 -9.48 -10.42
C LYS A 880 18.27 -10.65 -9.45
N ARG A 881 17.94 -10.44 -8.17
CA ARG A 881 18.22 -11.37 -7.06
C ARG A 881 17.01 -11.54 -6.15
N VAL A 882 16.02 -12.24 -6.67
CA VAL A 882 14.82 -12.55 -5.88
C VAL A 882 15.16 -13.51 -4.73
N LYS A 883 14.47 -13.37 -3.62
CA LYS A 883 14.57 -14.26 -2.45
C LYS A 883 13.20 -14.79 -2.09
N MET A 884 13.16 -15.96 -1.49
CA MET A 884 11.93 -16.57 -0.97
C MET A 884 12.14 -16.97 0.48
N ARG A 885 11.36 -16.36 1.40
CA ARG A 885 11.32 -16.68 2.82
C ARG A 885 9.97 -17.27 3.18
N THR A 886 9.88 -18.00 4.26
CA THR A 886 8.58 -18.27 4.89
C THR A 886 8.04 -16.99 5.52
N THR A 887 6.73 -16.90 5.70
CA THR A 887 6.10 -15.75 6.39
C THR A 887 6.65 -15.58 7.81
N PHE A 888 6.97 -16.70 8.46
CA PHE A 888 7.59 -16.73 9.77
C PHE A 888 9.03 -16.16 9.80
N GLU A 889 9.87 -16.56 8.84
CA GLU A 889 11.22 -16.01 8.67
C GLU A 889 11.18 -14.50 8.39
N GLU A 890 10.22 -14.04 7.59
CA GLU A 890 10.07 -12.62 7.27
C GLU A 890 9.57 -11.82 8.48
N ALA A 891 8.65 -12.36 9.29
CA ALA A 891 8.19 -11.70 10.52
C ALA A 891 9.34 -11.44 11.52
N LYS A 892 10.20 -12.46 11.76
CA LYS A 892 11.41 -12.32 12.59
C LYS A 892 12.37 -11.27 12.02
N HIS A 893 12.57 -11.29 10.70
CA HIS A 893 13.45 -10.34 10.02
C HIS A 893 12.98 -8.89 10.19
N VAL A 894 11.68 -8.64 10.01
CA VAL A 894 11.08 -7.29 10.15
C VAL A 894 11.10 -6.84 11.60
N LEU A 895 10.79 -7.74 12.57
CA LEU A 895 10.86 -7.39 13.99
C LEU A 895 12.24 -6.83 14.34
N ARG A 896 13.31 -7.57 14.00
CA ARG A 896 14.68 -7.19 14.36
C ARG A 896 15.21 -6.00 13.56
N SER A 897 14.98 -5.98 12.26
CA SER A 897 15.52 -4.89 11.43
C SER A 897 14.81 -3.55 11.68
N ARG A 898 13.53 -3.57 12.06
CA ARG A 898 12.72 -2.36 12.15
C ARG A 898 11.97 -2.20 13.48
N LEU A 899 11.06 -3.11 13.85
CA LEU A 899 10.05 -2.82 14.88
C LEU A 899 10.67 -2.51 16.26
N VAL A 900 11.66 -3.30 16.70
CA VAL A 900 12.36 -3.07 17.97
C VAL A 900 13.72 -2.36 17.78
N ASN A 901 13.96 -1.81 16.59
CA ASN A 901 15.21 -1.12 16.29
C ASN A 901 15.20 0.30 16.88
N PRO A 902 16.14 0.67 17.77
CA PRO A 902 16.19 1.99 18.38
C PRO A 902 16.29 3.14 17.38
N LYS A 903 16.95 2.91 16.22
CA LYS A 903 17.09 3.91 15.14
C LYS A 903 15.73 4.25 14.53
N TRP A 904 14.91 3.23 14.25
CA TRP A 904 13.55 3.42 13.76
C TRP A 904 12.66 4.09 14.79
N LEU A 905 12.69 3.63 16.05
CA LEU A 905 11.92 4.23 17.15
C LEU A 905 12.28 5.69 17.37
N ALA A 906 13.60 6.04 17.35
CA ALA A 906 14.05 7.42 17.43
C ALA A 906 13.57 8.25 16.22
N GLY A 907 13.49 7.61 15.03
CA GLY A 907 12.89 8.19 13.84
C GLY A 907 11.43 8.58 14.06
N MET A 908 10.62 7.64 14.59
CA MET A 908 9.20 7.85 14.87
C MET A 908 8.96 8.88 15.97
N LYS A 909 9.79 8.89 17.03
CA LYS A 909 9.68 9.86 18.12
C LYS A 909 9.79 11.35 17.66
N ARG A 910 10.42 11.62 16.51
CA ARG A 910 10.49 12.98 15.95
C ARG A 910 9.14 13.52 15.44
N HIS A 911 8.14 12.64 15.31
CA HIS A 911 6.84 12.93 14.72
C HIS A 911 5.68 12.89 15.73
N GLY A 912 5.98 13.04 17.01
CA GLY A 912 5.05 13.24 18.12
C GLY A 912 3.79 12.36 18.05
N TYR A 913 2.63 13.00 18.05
CA TYR A 913 1.32 12.32 17.98
C TYR A 913 1.24 11.29 16.85
N LYS A 914 1.67 11.68 15.65
CA LYS A 914 1.57 10.80 14.47
C LYS A 914 2.53 9.60 14.55
N GLY A 915 3.75 9.85 15.05
CA GLY A 915 4.74 8.79 15.27
C GLY A 915 4.28 7.75 16.30
N ALA A 916 3.70 8.21 17.40
CA ALA A 916 3.13 7.33 18.43
C ALA A 916 1.94 6.52 17.89
N GLY A 917 1.05 7.16 17.12
CA GLY A 917 -0.07 6.48 16.45
C GLY A 917 0.38 5.39 15.46
N ASP A 918 1.49 5.60 14.76
CA ASP A 918 2.03 4.57 13.84
C ASP A 918 2.70 3.41 14.61
N ILE A 919 3.36 3.68 15.74
CA ILE A 919 3.87 2.59 16.62
C ILE A 919 2.69 1.78 17.19
N SER A 920 1.62 2.45 17.62
CA SER A 920 0.38 1.79 18.07
C SER A 920 -0.20 0.88 16.98
N HIS A 921 -0.24 1.37 15.74
CA HIS A 921 -0.72 0.59 14.61
C HIS A 921 0.09 -0.68 14.33
N MET A 922 1.39 -0.67 14.61
CA MET A 922 2.20 -1.89 14.46
C MET A 922 1.69 -3.00 15.38
N MET A 923 1.18 -2.66 16.58
CA MET A 923 0.58 -3.67 17.48
C MET A 923 -0.69 -4.29 16.91
N ASP A 924 -1.57 -3.48 16.27
CA ASP A 924 -2.76 -4.01 15.60
C ASP A 924 -2.35 -5.02 14.51
N VAL A 925 -1.31 -4.69 13.73
CA VAL A 925 -0.82 -5.52 12.64
C VAL A 925 -0.15 -6.81 13.15
N ILE A 926 0.65 -6.72 14.21
CA ILE A 926 1.32 -7.88 14.85
C ILE A 926 0.27 -8.87 15.36
N LEU A 927 -0.73 -8.38 16.11
CA LEU A 927 -1.82 -9.23 16.61
C LEU A 927 -2.60 -9.87 15.46
N GLY A 928 -2.90 -9.12 14.41
CA GLY A 928 -3.60 -9.62 13.22
C GLY A 928 -2.83 -10.71 12.48
N TRP A 929 -1.52 -10.57 12.35
CA TRP A 929 -0.66 -11.60 11.77
C TRP A 929 -0.60 -12.86 12.62
N ASP A 930 -0.53 -12.73 13.92
CA ASP A 930 -0.51 -13.88 14.81
C ASP A 930 -1.86 -14.60 14.80
N ALA A 931 -2.95 -13.85 14.87
CA ALA A 931 -4.31 -14.40 14.76
C ALA A 931 -4.55 -15.20 13.46
N THR A 932 -3.88 -14.85 12.36
CA THR A 932 -4.15 -15.43 11.04
C THR A 932 -3.10 -16.42 10.56
N ALA A 933 -1.84 -16.26 10.96
CA ALA A 933 -0.73 -17.02 10.40
C ALA A 933 0.23 -17.64 11.46
N GLU A 934 0.00 -17.36 12.75
CA GLU A 934 0.81 -17.90 13.87
C GLU A 934 2.31 -17.60 13.70
N VAL A 935 2.65 -16.34 13.39
CA VAL A 935 4.02 -15.94 13.03
C VAL A 935 4.74 -15.18 14.14
N VAL A 936 4.11 -14.98 15.29
CA VAL A 936 4.69 -14.27 16.43
C VAL A 936 4.98 -15.27 17.55
N GLU A 937 6.26 -15.37 17.94
CA GLU A 937 6.68 -16.19 19.08
C GLU A 937 6.64 -15.38 20.39
N GLU A 938 6.62 -16.07 21.54
CA GLU A 938 6.56 -15.45 22.88
C GLU A 938 7.65 -14.39 23.10
N TRP A 939 8.92 -14.69 22.73
CA TRP A 939 10.03 -13.76 22.87
C TRP A 939 9.86 -12.47 22.02
N MET A 940 9.11 -12.56 20.91
CA MET A 940 8.80 -11.40 20.07
C MET A 940 7.85 -10.46 20.81
N TYR A 941 6.79 -11.00 21.45
CA TYR A 941 5.90 -10.23 22.30
C TYR A 941 6.63 -9.61 23.50
N GLU A 942 7.54 -10.35 24.15
CA GLU A 942 8.35 -9.83 25.25
C GLU A 942 9.18 -8.61 24.84
N LYS A 943 9.90 -8.71 23.70
CA LYS A 943 10.70 -7.58 23.19
C LYS A 943 9.84 -6.36 22.81
N ILE A 944 8.68 -6.59 22.23
CA ILE A 944 7.73 -5.52 21.88
C ILE A 944 7.17 -4.88 23.17
N ALA A 945 6.75 -5.68 24.15
CA ALA A 945 6.26 -5.19 25.43
C ALA A 945 7.31 -4.31 26.13
N GLN A 946 8.56 -4.79 26.17
CA GLN A 946 9.66 -4.01 26.74
C GLN A 946 9.93 -2.71 25.99
N ALA A 947 9.97 -2.73 24.65
CA ALA A 947 10.33 -1.56 23.83
C ALA A 947 9.21 -0.52 23.72
N TYR A 948 7.95 -0.94 23.72
CA TYR A 948 6.80 -0.06 23.45
C TYR A 948 5.99 0.32 24.69
N ALA A 949 5.77 -0.66 25.59
CA ALA A 949 4.84 -0.50 26.69
C ALA A 949 5.49 -0.32 28.06
N LEU A 950 6.67 -0.90 28.30
CA LEU A 950 7.29 -0.94 29.63
C LEU A 950 8.58 -0.09 29.73
N ASP A 951 9.14 0.41 28.61
CA ASP A 951 10.24 1.37 28.65
C ASP A 951 9.77 2.72 29.20
N PRO A 952 10.37 3.21 30.32
CA PRO A 952 9.89 4.45 30.96
C PRO A 952 9.98 5.69 30.08
N GLU A 953 10.98 5.79 29.23
CA GLU A 953 11.14 6.95 28.31
C GLU A 953 10.08 6.90 27.21
N MET A 954 9.73 5.70 26.73
CA MET A 954 8.69 5.53 25.73
C MET A 954 7.31 5.84 26.31
N GLN A 955 7.01 5.34 27.51
CA GLN A 955 5.76 5.65 28.21
C GLN A 955 5.59 7.15 28.40
N GLU A 956 6.59 7.83 28.98
CA GLU A 956 6.53 9.27 29.24
C GLU A 956 6.33 10.08 27.95
N TRP A 957 7.04 9.69 26.88
CA TRP A 957 6.88 10.34 25.58
C TRP A 957 5.47 10.11 25.00
N MET A 958 4.96 8.88 25.00
CA MET A 958 3.61 8.59 24.49
C MET A 958 2.52 9.28 25.30
N LYS A 959 2.63 9.32 26.63
CA LYS A 959 1.70 10.05 27.52
C LYS A 959 1.60 11.53 27.14
N GLN A 960 2.71 12.16 26.76
CA GLN A 960 2.74 13.56 26.37
C GLN A 960 2.15 13.82 24.98
N VAL A 961 2.45 12.96 23.97
CA VAL A 961 2.11 13.24 22.58
C VAL A 961 0.82 12.55 22.12
N ASN A 962 0.55 11.30 22.57
CA ASN A 962 -0.60 10.51 22.20
C ASN A 962 -0.90 9.41 23.22
N PRO A 963 -1.53 9.72 24.35
CA PRO A 963 -1.83 8.76 25.41
C PRO A 963 -2.71 7.58 24.93
N PHE A 964 -3.57 7.81 23.95
CA PHE A 964 -4.41 6.77 23.35
C PHE A 964 -3.59 5.71 22.61
N ALA A 965 -2.41 6.06 22.08
CA ALA A 965 -1.52 5.11 21.44
C ALA A 965 -0.93 4.11 22.44
N LEU A 966 -0.47 4.58 23.61
CA LEU A 966 0.04 3.70 24.65
C LEU A 966 -1.06 2.77 25.20
N GLN A 967 -2.25 3.32 25.45
CA GLN A 967 -3.41 2.54 25.90
C GLN A 967 -3.74 1.41 24.90
N ASN A 968 -3.75 1.70 23.58
CA ASN A 968 -4.02 0.67 22.57
C ASN A 968 -2.93 -0.41 22.52
N ILE A 969 -1.65 -0.05 22.67
CA ILE A 969 -0.53 -1.01 22.72
C ILE A 969 -0.71 -1.96 23.89
N LEU A 970 -1.02 -1.43 25.08
CA LEU A 970 -1.27 -2.22 26.29
C LEU A 970 -2.49 -3.13 26.12
N ASP A 971 -3.59 -2.60 25.56
CA ASP A 971 -4.80 -3.36 25.26
C ASP A 971 -4.53 -4.56 24.34
N LYS A 972 -3.73 -4.36 23.29
CA LYS A 972 -3.39 -5.42 22.33
C LYS A 972 -2.45 -6.48 22.90
N LEU A 973 -1.52 -6.10 23.75
CA LEU A 973 -0.66 -7.05 24.48
C LEU A 973 -1.49 -7.90 25.45
N LEU A 974 -2.38 -7.29 26.22
CA LEU A 974 -3.30 -8.01 27.12
C LEU A 974 -4.31 -8.86 26.35
N GLU A 975 -4.76 -8.43 25.16
CA GLU A 975 -5.60 -9.24 24.27
C GLU A 975 -4.85 -10.50 23.80
N ALA A 976 -3.57 -10.40 23.42
CA ALA A 976 -2.74 -11.54 23.03
C ALA A 976 -2.64 -12.58 24.17
N ILE A 977 -2.41 -12.12 25.40
CA ILE A 977 -2.38 -12.99 26.59
C ILE A 977 -3.75 -13.65 26.81
N SER A 978 -4.83 -12.88 26.80
CA SER A 978 -6.18 -13.38 27.10
C SER A 978 -6.67 -14.42 26.07
N ARG A 979 -6.18 -14.34 24.83
CA ARG A 979 -6.48 -15.30 23.75
C ARG A 979 -5.54 -16.52 23.72
N GLY A 980 -4.52 -16.56 24.62
CA GLY A 980 -3.54 -17.63 24.64
C GLY A 980 -2.58 -17.61 23.44
N MET A 981 -2.40 -16.44 22.82
CA MET A 981 -1.43 -16.21 21.74
C MET A 981 -0.04 -15.91 22.31
N TRP A 982 0.04 -15.46 23.54
CA TRP A 982 1.24 -15.20 24.32
C TRP A 982 1.10 -15.75 25.73
N ASP A 983 2.01 -16.65 26.14
CA ASP A 983 2.09 -17.18 27.52
C ASP A 983 3.10 -16.31 28.31
N ALA A 984 2.68 -15.09 28.65
CA ALA A 984 3.48 -14.15 29.44
C ALA A 984 3.63 -14.66 30.88
N ASP A 985 4.78 -14.41 31.50
CA ASP A 985 4.92 -14.71 32.93
C ASP A 985 4.06 -13.79 33.82
N ASP A 986 3.70 -14.26 35.02
CA ASP A 986 2.81 -13.55 35.94
C ASP A 986 3.29 -12.11 36.24
N ALA A 987 4.59 -11.87 36.31
CA ALA A 987 5.16 -10.55 36.60
C ALA A 987 5.01 -9.59 35.39
N MET A 988 5.19 -10.07 34.17
CA MET A 988 4.97 -9.31 32.95
C MET A 988 3.51 -8.94 32.79
N GLU A 989 2.60 -9.90 32.99
CA GLU A 989 1.16 -9.64 32.90
C GLU A 989 0.69 -8.62 33.94
N GLU A 990 1.19 -8.71 35.20
CA GLU A 990 0.86 -7.74 36.26
C GLU A 990 1.36 -6.32 35.91
N GLN A 991 2.58 -6.18 35.40
CA GLN A 991 3.12 -4.87 34.96
C GLN A 991 2.28 -4.27 33.82
N LEU A 992 1.89 -5.06 32.82
CA LEU A 992 1.05 -4.58 31.73
C LEU A 992 -0.34 -4.15 32.20
N ARG A 993 -0.95 -4.88 33.15
CA ARG A 993 -2.24 -4.54 33.75
C ARG A 993 -2.15 -3.26 34.57
N GLU A 994 -1.10 -3.08 35.37
CA GLU A 994 -0.88 -1.86 36.14
C GLU A 994 -0.72 -0.64 35.22
N ALA A 995 0.11 -0.77 34.18
CA ALA A 995 0.29 0.30 33.20
C ALA A 995 -1.00 0.63 32.43
N TYR A 996 -1.82 -0.39 32.11
CA TYR A 996 -3.10 -0.19 31.44
C TYR A 996 -4.08 0.61 32.30
N LEU A 997 -4.23 0.24 33.59
CA LEU A 997 -5.11 0.94 34.55
C LEU A 997 -4.65 2.38 34.82
N GLU A 998 -3.34 2.62 34.88
CA GLU A 998 -2.79 3.98 35.00
C GLU A 998 -3.18 4.83 33.79
N MET A 999 -3.05 4.25 32.59
CA MET A 999 -3.39 4.95 31.34
C MET A 999 -4.89 5.24 31.20
N GLU A 1000 -5.78 4.34 31.63
CA GLU A 1000 -7.22 4.63 31.65
C GLU A 1000 -7.52 5.86 32.51
N GLY A 1001 -6.94 5.95 33.71
CA GLY A 1001 -7.11 7.11 34.61
C GLY A 1001 -6.58 8.41 34.02
N GLU A 1002 -5.41 8.39 33.37
CA GLU A 1002 -4.84 9.58 32.72
C GLU A 1002 -5.70 10.03 31.52
N ILE A 1003 -6.24 9.13 30.72
CA ILE A 1003 -7.11 9.45 29.60
C ILE A 1003 -8.45 10.05 30.09
N GLU A 1004 -9.05 9.51 31.15
CA GLU A 1004 -10.25 10.08 31.76
C GLU A 1004 -10.01 11.54 32.21
N GLU A 1005 -8.91 11.81 32.93
CA GLU A 1005 -8.54 13.17 33.34
C GLU A 1005 -8.30 14.08 32.10
N TRP A 1006 -7.67 13.56 31.07
CA TRP A 1006 -7.37 14.33 29.84
C TRP A 1006 -8.65 14.65 29.03
N THR A 1007 -9.65 13.76 29.02
CA THR A 1007 -10.93 13.95 28.32
C THR A 1007 -11.91 14.85 29.06
N GLU A 1008 -11.78 14.98 30.42
CA GLU A 1008 -12.58 15.89 31.23
C GLU A 1008 -12.09 17.36 31.13
N LEU A 1009 -10.81 17.60 30.77
CA LEU A 1009 -10.25 18.92 30.52
C LEU A 1009 -10.65 19.47 29.15
#